data_747bb1b7ac7fbe1d6c7c25a2ed10643d
#
_entry.id   747bb1b7ac7fbe1d6c7c25a2ed10643d
#
_cell.length_a   1.000
_cell.length_b   1.000
_cell.length_c   1.000
_cell.angle_alpha   90.00
_cell.angle_beta   90.00
_cell.angle_gamma   90.00
#
_symmetry.space_group_name_H-M   'P 1'
#
loop_
_entity.id
_entity.type
_entity.pdbx_description
1 polymer ?
#
loop_
_entity_poly.entity_id
_entity_poly.type
_entity_poly.pdbx_seq_one_letter_code
_entity_poly.pdbx_strand_id
1 'polypeptide(L)'
;VYVSYPTLKNSVDDAEYTVYHKGVKTVFNVNQRMGGGTWVYLGTFEFGKGCSSDNRVVLSNSSRCKGVVTADAVRFGGGMGTVNRNGQTSGMPRCLEGARYYAQWAGAPENVYNSYNGTDDYKDDINTRSKMTNWLAGGSCFVPDKDGKEVPLEMSLAVHSDAGYAPDFRSIFGSLAICTTQFHDGLLADGSSRQTSKTLAQNLLSGLDNDMKRLFGKWNKRDLYDRNYSETRLPEVPSAIIETLSHQSFPDMIMGQDPNVKFVIARSLYKTILKFTAERHRNDYIVQPLAPKNAYLRFVDEGVVELTWDAQADPLEPSAKPTGYIVYTAAGSQGGFDNGELVQGRKIRIKLSPDAVYRFRVTATNKGGESFPSETLTAVYHPGATKSILIVNGFYRLAVPAIVKNEWQQGFDLASDPGMQMGMTVGWSGQQINFDKSRHTTVGPDGLGYSGTELEGRFIMGNTFDYTAEHAEAMVPMKKYNVVSASSHAVENGRVNLSEYACVDLILGNQKYTSTATEDYKTFSYLMQKVLEDYVAAGGNILASGSYIASDMQSDREKTFLRNVLHIDDYAEDTGQSVSGMGTAFDIYDSLNDRHYAATRVNVVTPTPQAFCTLTYANGKSACVAYNGTANRTLAMGFPFECITSAKARRMIMRGFLTFLNE
;
A
#
# COMPACT_ATOMS: atom_id res chain seq x y z
N VAL A 1 -15.19 -3.60 4.63
CA VAL A 1 -16.59 -3.96 4.27
C VAL A 1 -16.60 -4.67 2.93
N TYR A 2 -17.30 -5.79 2.89
CA TYR A 2 -17.54 -6.58 1.69
C TYR A 2 -19.04 -6.76 1.48
N VAL A 3 -19.45 -6.83 0.23
CA VAL A 3 -20.86 -7.15 -0.15
C VAL A 3 -20.89 -8.37 -1.04
N SER A 4 -21.99 -9.12 -0.96
CA SER A 4 -22.28 -10.27 -1.81
C SER A 4 -23.66 -10.12 -2.41
N TYR A 5 -23.83 -10.58 -3.65
CA TYR A 5 -25.08 -10.56 -4.39
C TYR A 5 -25.10 -11.65 -5.48
N PRO A 6 -26.25 -12.16 -5.89
CA PRO A 6 -26.35 -12.98 -7.08
C PRO A 6 -26.36 -12.10 -8.35
N THR A 7 -25.59 -12.49 -9.36
CA THR A 7 -25.66 -11.90 -10.70
C THR A 7 -26.77 -12.58 -11.49
N LEU A 8 -27.78 -11.82 -11.87
CA LEU A 8 -28.89 -12.26 -12.70
C LEU A 8 -28.77 -11.67 -14.11
N LYS A 9 -29.46 -12.29 -15.07
CA LYS A 9 -29.45 -11.83 -16.47
C LYS A 9 -29.92 -10.37 -16.65
N ASN A 10 -30.78 -9.89 -15.75
CA ASN A 10 -31.32 -8.53 -15.73
C ASN A 10 -30.88 -7.72 -14.52
N SER A 11 -29.73 -8.05 -13.90
CA SER A 11 -29.15 -7.21 -12.84
C SER A 11 -28.78 -5.82 -13.35
N VAL A 12 -28.88 -4.82 -12.49
CA VAL A 12 -28.47 -3.44 -12.76
C VAL A 12 -26.93 -3.31 -12.72
N ASP A 13 -26.40 -2.24 -13.32
CA ASP A 13 -24.97 -1.92 -13.30
C ASP A 13 -24.63 -0.75 -12.35
N ASP A 14 -25.61 -0.23 -11.62
CA ASP A 14 -25.48 0.91 -10.74
C ASP A 14 -26.15 0.71 -9.37
N ALA A 15 -26.12 -0.51 -8.82
CA ALA A 15 -26.67 -0.76 -7.48
C ALA A 15 -25.93 0.09 -6.43
N GLU A 16 -26.66 0.97 -5.74
CA GLU A 16 -26.10 1.90 -4.79
C GLU A 16 -25.97 1.27 -3.40
N TYR A 17 -24.73 1.09 -2.95
CA TYR A 17 -24.38 0.73 -1.58
C TYR A 17 -23.84 1.96 -0.85
N THR A 18 -24.41 2.30 0.30
CA THR A 18 -23.92 3.39 1.15
C THR A 18 -23.39 2.82 2.47
N VAL A 19 -22.11 3.02 2.72
CA VAL A 19 -21.46 2.69 3.99
C VAL A 19 -21.52 3.92 4.91
N TYR A 20 -22.18 3.80 6.07
CA TYR A 20 -22.20 4.81 7.12
C TYR A 20 -21.17 4.46 8.18
N HIS A 21 -20.28 5.41 8.50
CA HIS A 21 -19.17 5.19 9.42
C HIS A 21 -18.78 6.51 10.12
N LYS A 22 -18.83 6.53 11.45
CA LYS A 22 -18.49 7.70 12.31
C LYS A 22 -19.03 9.04 11.80
N GLY A 23 -20.32 9.10 11.45
CA GLY A 23 -20.97 10.33 10.96
C GLY A 23 -20.65 10.72 9.51
N VAL A 24 -19.83 9.91 8.83
CA VAL A 24 -19.53 10.04 7.39
C VAL A 24 -20.28 8.97 6.62
N LYS A 25 -20.54 9.20 5.34
CA LYS A 25 -21.04 8.20 4.42
C LYS A 25 -20.18 8.12 3.17
N THR A 26 -19.96 6.91 2.67
CA THR A 26 -19.32 6.64 1.39
C THR A 26 -20.26 5.86 0.50
N VAL A 27 -20.48 6.35 -0.71
CA VAL A 27 -21.45 5.79 -1.67
C VAL A 27 -20.71 5.07 -2.79
N PHE A 28 -21.15 3.84 -3.09
CA PHE A 28 -20.59 2.98 -4.14
C PHE A 28 -21.69 2.64 -5.15
N ASN A 29 -21.39 2.75 -6.43
CA ASN A 29 -22.22 2.21 -7.52
C ASN A 29 -21.60 0.87 -7.94
N VAL A 30 -22.25 -0.23 -7.62
CA VAL A 30 -21.75 -1.58 -7.87
C VAL A 30 -22.47 -2.18 -9.07
N ASN A 31 -21.70 -2.59 -10.08
CA ASN A 31 -22.23 -3.31 -11.22
C ASN A 31 -22.55 -4.77 -10.85
N GLN A 32 -23.80 -5.07 -10.62
CA GLN A 32 -24.25 -6.41 -10.24
C GLN A 32 -24.37 -7.39 -11.43
N ARG A 33 -24.06 -6.95 -12.65
CA ARG A 33 -23.98 -7.85 -13.82
C ARG A 33 -22.74 -8.72 -13.81
N MET A 34 -21.79 -8.44 -12.91
CA MET A 34 -20.55 -9.21 -12.70
C MET A 34 -20.23 -9.34 -11.20
N GLY A 35 -19.31 -10.23 -10.84
CA GLY A 35 -18.85 -10.40 -9.45
C GLY A 35 -19.86 -11.07 -8.52
N GLY A 36 -20.96 -11.62 -9.02
CA GLY A 36 -21.93 -12.35 -8.21
C GLY A 36 -21.41 -13.68 -7.69
N GLY A 37 -21.90 -14.10 -6.52
CA GLY A 37 -21.50 -15.35 -5.87
C GLY A 37 -20.13 -15.28 -5.18
N THR A 38 -19.58 -14.07 -4.99
CA THR A 38 -18.33 -13.83 -4.28
C THR A 38 -18.41 -12.59 -3.39
N TRP A 39 -17.35 -12.30 -2.66
CA TRP A 39 -17.23 -11.09 -1.85
C TRP A 39 -16.58 -9.96 -2.65
N VAL A 40 -17.31 -8.89 -2.87
CA VAL A 40 -16.83 -7.64 -3.49
C VAL A 40 -16.38 -6.69 -2.38
N TYR A 41 -15.10 -6.34 -2.37
CA TYR A 41 -14.53 -5.41 -1.39
C TYR A 41 -14.92 -3.97 -1.72
N LEU A 42 -15.54 -3.25 -0.79
CA LEU A 42 -15.89 -1.84 -0.93
C LEU A 42 -14.81 -0.91 -0.38
N GLY A 43 -14.19 -1.27 0.72
CA GLY A 43 -13.17 -0.43 1.36
C GLY A 43 -12.94 -0.77 2.83
N THR A 44 -11.99 -0.07 3.44
CA THR A 44 -11.75 -0.10 4.89
C THR A 44 -12.22 1.21 5.49
N PHE A 45 -13.00 1.13 6.58
CA PHE A 45 -13.67 2.26 7.20
C PHE A 45 -13.49 2.22 8.71
N GLU A 46 -13.41 3.38 9.34
CA GLU A 46 -13.41 3.52 10.77
C GLU A 46 -14.85 3.51 11.30
N PHE A 47 -15.21 2.54 12.13
CA PHE A 47 -16.53 2.44 12.76
C PHE A 47 -16.47 2.81 14.25
N GLY A 48 -17.55 3.38 14.77
CA GLY A 48 -17.72 3.58 16.20
C GLY A 48 -17.96 2.26 16.92
N LYS A 49 -17.70 2.22 18.24
CA LYS A 49 -17.98 1.06 19.07
C LYS A 49 -19.50 0.84 19.24
N GLY A 50 -19.96 -0.39 19.11
CA GLY A 50 -21.34 -0.80 19.33
C GLY A 50 -22.26 -0.69 18.12
N CYS A 51 -23.54 -0.99 18.33
CA CYS A 51 -24.59 -0.91 17.32
C CYS A 51 -25.17 0.50 17.30
N SER A 52 -25.04 1.19 16.18
CA SER A 52 -25.65 2.50 15.96
C SER A 52 -26.05 2.68 14.51
N SER A 53 -26.88 3.68 14.24
CA SER A 53 -27.25 4.07 12.88
C SER A 53 -26.05 4.53 12.04
N ASP A 54 -24.95 4.91 12.70
CA ASP A 54 -23.71 5.36 12.05
C ASP A 54 -22.74 4.21 11.74
N ASN A 55 -23.13 2.97 12.00
CA ASN A 55 -22.35 1.76 11.73
C ASN A 55 -23.20 0.80 10.89
N ARG A 56 -23.48 1.12 9.63
CA ARG A 56 -24.33 0.29 8.76
C ARG A 56 -23.97 0.40 7.30
N VAL A 57 -24.41 -0.60 6.55
CA VAL A 57 -24.43 -0.56 5.08
C VAL A 57 -25.89 -0.56 4.64
N VAL A 58 -26.21 0.30 3.69
CA VAL A 58 -27.55 0.39 3.08
C VAL A 58 -27.42 0.08 1.60
N LEU A 59 -28.22 -0.85 1.11
CA LEU A 59 -28.42 -1.10 -0.32
C LEU A 59 -29.73 -0.42 -0.74
N SER A 60 -29.65 0.50 -1.71
CA SER A 60 -30.81 1.13 -2.32
C SER A 60 -31.42 0.22 -3.39
N ASN A 61 -32.73 0.16 -3.47
CA ASN A 61 -33.44 -0.49 -4.59
C ASN A 61 -33.69 0.46 -5.77
N SER A 62 -33.17 1.67 -5.71
CA SER A 62 -33.22 2.65 -6.81
C SER A 62 -32.08 2.40 -7.79
N SER A 63 -32.38 2.50 -9.07
CA SER A 63 -31.40 2.39 -10.15
C SER A 63 -31.82 3.29 -11.31
N ARG A 64 -30.86 3.80 -12.05
CA ARG A 64 -31.10 4.53 -13.32
C ARG A 64 -31.37 3.57 -14.48
N CYS A 65 -30.99 2.30 -14.31
CA CYS A 65 -31.16 1.24 -15.30
C CYS A 65 -32.43 0.46 -15.06
N LYS A 66 -33.04 -0.06 -16.14
CA LYS A 66 -34.09 -1.07 -16.01
C LYS A 66 -33.49 -2.40 -15.60
N GLY A 67 -33.93 -2.97 -14.49
CA GLY A 67 -33.43 -4.24 -14.01
C GLY A 67 -33.81 -4.49 -12.56
N VAL A 68 -33.09 -5.41 -11.94
CA VAL A 68 -33.25 -5.76 -10.52
C VAL A 68 -31.99 -5.46 -9.75
N VAL A 69 -32.15 -4.90 -8.57
CA VAL A 69 -31.12 -4.83 -7.54
C VAL A 69 -31.23 -6.11 -6.70
N THR A 70 -30.15 -6.85 -6.61
CA THR A 70 -30.09 -8.09 -5.84
C THR A 70 -29.31 -7.89 -4.53
N ALA A 71 -29.71 -8.60 -3.49
CA ALA A 71 -29.05 -8.58 -2.17
C ALA A 71 -28.83 -10.01 -1.69
N ASP A 72 -27.69 -10.22 -1.02
CA ASP A 72 -27.37 -11.46 -0.34
C ASP A 72 -26.83 -11.14 1.05
N ALA A 73 -25.55 -10.71 1.16
CA ALA A 73 -24.91 -10.51 2.44
C ALA A 73 -23.98 -9.30 2.47
N VAL A 74 -23.75 -8.78 3.68
CA VAL A 74 -22.71 -7.79 3.98
C VAL A 74 -21.80 -8.35 5.06
N ARG A 75 -20.50 -8.29 4.83
CA ARG A 75 -19.49 -8.73 5.79
C ARG A 75 -18.69 -7.53 6.31
N PHE A 76 -18.69 -7.34 7.62
CA PHE A 76 -17.77 -6.49 8.32
C PHE A 76 -16.59 -7.36 8.77
N GLY A 77 -15.44 -7.21 8.15
CA GLY A 77 -14.21 -7.93 8.50
C GLY A 77 -13.30 -7.10 9.40
N GLY A 78 -12.26 -7.72 9.96
CA GLY A 78 -11.28 -7.01 10.79
C GLY A 78 -11.80 -6.56 12.16
N GLY A 79 -11.37 -5.38 12.60
CA GLY A 79 -11.66 -4.85 13.93
C GLY A 79 -10.84 -5.52 15.05
N MET A 80 -11.21 -5.22 16.31
CA MET A 80 -10.57 -5.83 17.49
C MET A 80 -11.09 -7.25 17.73
N GLY A 81 -10.21 -8.13 18.21
CA GLY A 81 -10.58 -9.48 18.63
C GLY A 81 -11.56 -9.46 19.79
N THR A 82 -12.64 -10.25 19.66
CA THR A 82 -13.74 -10.32 20.64
C THR A 82 -13.90 -11.70 21.27
N VAL A 83 -13.10 -12.66 20.83
CA VAL A 83 -13.14 -14.02 21.36
C VAL A 83 -12.58 -14.03 22.78
N ASN A 84 -13.38 -14.59 23.71
CA ASN A 84 -12.97 -14.80 25.10
C ASN A 84 -12.35 -16.19 25.25
N ARG A 85 -11.13 -16.25 25.75
CA ARG A 85 -10.44 -17.47 26.16
C ARG A 85 -9.98 -17.31 27.60
N ASN A 86 -10.43 -18.24 28.48
CA ASN A 86 -10.07 -18.21 29.90
C ASN A 86 -10.36 -16.88 30.61
N GLY A 87 -11.46 -16.21 30.24
CA GLY A 87 -11.89 -14.95 30.84
C GLY A 87 -11.25 -13.69 30.23
N GLN A 88 -10.36 -13.83 29.24
CA GLN A 88 -9.64 -12.71 28.59
C GLN A 88 -9.80 -12.74 27.07
N THR A 89 -9.81 -11.56 26.46
CA THR A 89 -9.66 -11.40 25.01
C THR A 89 -8.19 -11.18 24.68
N SER A 90 -7.82 -11.34 23.40
CA SER A 90 -6.44 -11.11 22.96
C SER A 90 -5.96 -9.67 23.18
N GLY A 91 -6.88 -8.69 23.23
CA GLY A 91 -6.55 -7.27 23.26
C GLY A 91 -5.97 -6.73 21.95
N MET A 92 -5.92 -7.57 20.91
CA MET A 92 -5.29 -7.27 19.63
C MET A 92 -6.31 -7.04 18.51
N PRO A 93 -5.94 -6.28 17.46
CA PRO A 93 -6.67 -6.33 16.21
C PRO A 93 -6.76 -7.77 15.69
N ARG A 94 -7.90 -8.12 15.08
CA ARG A 94 -8.15 -9.51 14.65
C ARG A 94 -7.06 -10.06 13.71
N CYS A 95 -6.49 -9.22 12.86
CA CYS A 95 -5.41 -9.62 11.95
C CYS A 95 -4.09 -9.98 12.65
N LEU A 96 -3.93 -9.65 13.93
CA LEU A 96 -2.77 -10.00 14.76
C LEU A 96 -3.08 -11.11 15.79
N GLU A 97 -4.32 -11.59 15.85
CA GLU A 97 -4.67 -12.68 16.77
C GLU A 97 -4.02 -13.99 16.34
N GLY A 98 -3.63 -14.79 17.31
CA GLY A 98 -3.16 -16.16 17.07
C GLY A 98 -4.24 -17.05 16.45
N ALA A 99 -3.82 -18.14 15.81
CA ALA A 99 -4.69 -19.06 15.06
C ALA A 99 -5.85 -19.63 15.91
N ARG A 100 -5.62 -19.88 17.18
CA ARG A 100 -6.65 -20.38 18.12
C ARG A 100 -7.84 -19.43 18.28
N TYR A 101 -7.59 -18.12 18.32
CA TYR A 101 -8.65 -17.11 18.35
C TYR A 101 -9.44 -17.08 17.04
N TYR A 102 -8.76 -17.16 15.93
CA TYR A 102 -9.38 -17.19 14.60
C TYR A 102 -10.27 -18.41 14.40
N ALA A 103 -9.78 -19.60 14.75
CA ALA A 103 -10.54 -20.84 14.62
C ALA A 103 -11.80 -20.82 15.49
N GLN A 104 -11.68 -20.36 16.72
CA GLN A 104 -12.83 -20.21 17.63
C GLN A 104 -13.84 -19.19 17.08
N TRP A 105 -13.39 -18.05 16.60
CA TRP A 105 -14.24 -17.03 15.97
C TRP A 105 -14.93 -17.54 14.70
N ALA A 106 -14.24 -18.34 13.91
CA ALA A 106 -14.78 -18.95 12.69
C ALA A 106 -15.79 -20.07 12.96
N GLY A 107 -16.02 -20.43 14.22
CA GLY A 107 -16.95 -21.50 14.61
C GLY A 107 -16.39 -22.92 14.43
N ALA A 108 -15.08 -23.08 14.42
CA ALA A 108 -14.47 -24.39 14.44
C ALA A 108 -14.83 -25.15 15.74
N PRO A 109 -14.88 -26.49 15.74
CA PRO A 109 -15.11 -27.26 16.94
C PRO A 109 -13.93 -27.18 17.91
N GLU A 110 -14.20 -27.40 19.20
CA GLU A 110 -13.24 -27.21 20.28
C GLU A 110 -11.93 -28.00 20.09
N ASN A 111 -12.00 -29.21 19.58
CA ASN A 111 -10.84 -30.06 19.31
C ASN A 111 -9.90 -29.48 18.24
N VAL A 112 -10.33 -28.47 17.49
CA VAL A 112 -9.49 -27.76 16.51
C VAL A 112 -8.62 -26.71 17.20
N TYR A 113 -9.18 -25.90 18.10
CA TYR A 113 -8.48 -24.76 18.71
C TYR A 113 -8.07 -24.99 20.18
N ASN A 114 -8.40 -26.13 20.77
CA ASN A 114 -8.17 -26.45 22.18
C ASN A 114 -7.54 -27.85 22.33
N SER A 115 -6.52 -28.16 21.56
CA SER A 115 -5.91 -29.49 21.46
C SER A 115 -5.24 -29.96 22.74
N TYR A 116 -4.89 -29.03 23.63
CA TYR A 116 -4.38 -29.25 24.98
C TYR A 116 -5.39 -28.85 26.06
N ASN A 117 -6.69 -28.79 25.72
CA ASN A 117 -7.78 -28.43 26.62
C ASN A 117 -7.58 -27.10 27.36
N GLY A 118 -6.92 -26.11 26.70
CA GLY A 118 -6.62 -24.81 27.27
C GLY A 118 -5.53 -24.81 28.35
N THR A 119 -4.85 -25.92 28.58
CA THR A 119 -3.77 -26.02 29.59
C THR A 119 -2.44 -25.53 29.07
N ASP A 120 -2.24 -25.49 27.75
CA ASP A 120 -1.06 -24.95 27.06
C ASP A 120 -1.50 -24.17 25.80
N ASP A 121 -1.80 -22.89 26.01
CA ASP A 121 -2.36 -22.03 24.98
C ASP A 121 -1.40 -21.83 23.79
N TYR A 122 -0.09 -21.91 24.01
CA TYR A 122 0.92 -21.86 22.97
C TYR A 122 0.88 -23.09 22.05
N LYS A 123 0.78 -24.29 22.63
CA LYS A 123 0.65 -25.53 21.84
C LYS A 123 -0.72 -25.64 21.18
N ASP A 124 -1.77 -25.14 21.82
CA ASP A 124 -3.08 -25.01 21.20
C ASP A 124 -2.97 -24.19 19.91
N ASP A 125 -2.30 -23.04 19.96
CA ASP A 125 -2.11 -22.18 18.77
C ASP A 125 -1.35 -22.88 17.65
N ILE A 126 -0.22 -23.50 17.95
CA ILE A 126 0.61 -24.21 16.96
C ILE A 126 -0.20 -25.30 16.26
N ASN A 127 -0.95 -26.11 17.01
CA ASN A 127 -1.72 -27.20 16.42
C ASN A 127 -2.98 -26.72 15.68
N THR A 128 -3.57 -25.61 16.11
CA THR A 128 -4.77 -25.05 15.48
C THR A 128 -4.56 -24.79 13.99
N ARG A 129 -3.39 -24.32 13.59
CA ARG A 129 -3.06 -23.99 12.20
C ARG A 129 -3.32 -25.18 11.28
N SER A 130 -2.75 -26.33 11.60
CA SER A 130 -2.93 -27.58 10.83
C SER A 130 -4.31 -28.21 11.02
N LYS A 131 -4.84 -28.22 12.25
CA LYS A 131 -6.16 -28.77 12.53
C LYS A 131 -7.28 -28.00 11.86
N MET A 132 -7.16 -26.67 11.74
CA MET A 132 -8.09 -25.84 10.99
C MET A 132 -8.07 -26.18 9.49
N THR A 133 -6.89 -26.42 8.91
CA THR A 133 -6.75 -26.88 7.53
C THR A 133 -7.50 -28.20 7.33
N ASN A 134 -7.29 -29.17 8.21
CA ASN A 134 -7.92 -30.49 8.12
C ASN A 134 -9.45 -30.42 8.32
N TRP A 135 -9.92 -29.58 9.25
CA TRP A 135 -11.36 -29.38 9.46
C TRP A 135 -12.03 -28.71 8.26
N LEU A 136 -11.38 -27.72 7.65
CA LEU A 136 -11.92 -27.12 6.43
C LEU A 136 -11.95 -28.12 5.25
N ALA A 137 -10.90 -28.94 5.10
CA ALA A 137 -10.76 -29.87 3.99
C ALA A 137 -11.52 -31.19 4.18
N GLY A 138 -11.85 -31.54 5.41
CA GLY A 138 -12.53 -32.82 5.73
C GLY A 138 -13.83 -33.02 4.96
N GLY A 139 -14.04 -34.22 4.39
CA GLY A 139 -15.13 -34.56 3.49
C GLY A 139 -14.90 -34.17 2.02
N SER A 140 -13.86 -33.42 1.72
CA SER A 140 -13.49 -33.06 0.33
C SER A 140 -12.75 -34.22 -0.36
N CYS A 141 -12.55 -34.10 -1.67
CA CYS A 141 -11.78 -35.08 -2.45
C CYS A 141 -10.30 -35.19 -2.02
N PHE A 142 -9.76 -34.23 -1.29
CA PHE A 142 -8.39 -34.25 -0.76
C PHE A 142 -8.29 -34.83 0.65
N VAL A 143 -9.40 -34.83 1.42
CA VAL A 143 -9.47 -35.38 2.78
C VAL A 143 -10.78 -36.13 2.96
N PRO A 144 -10.99 -37.27 2.23
CA PRO A 144 -12.31 -37.90 2.09
C PRO A 144 -12.80 -38.57 3.38
N ASP A 145 -11.90 -39.10 4.19
CA ASP A 145 -12.24 -39.97 5.33
C ASP A 145 -12.40 -39.21 6.67
N LYS A 146 -12.46 -37.87 6.63
CA LYS A 146 -12.62 -37.04 7.82
C LYS A 146 -13.83 -36.15 7.69
N ASP A 147 -14.56 -35.96 8.79
CA ASP A 147 -15.63 -34.97 8.86
C ASP A 147 -15.06 -33.54 8.80
N GLY A 148 -15.72 -32.67 8.06
CA GLY A 148 -15.29 -31.27 7.94
C GLY A 148 -16.26 -30.39 7.19
N LYS A 149 -15.70 -29.42 6.47
CA LYS A 149 -16.45 -28.40 5.72
C LYS A 149 -16.45 -28.64 4.21
N GLU A 150 -15.89 -29.72 3.76
CA GLU A 150 -15.82 -30.11 2.34
C GLU A 150 -15.13 -29.08 1.43
N VAL A 151 -14.33 -28.15 2.03
CA VAL A 151 -13.56 -27.18 1.24
C VAL A 151 -12.42 -27.90 0.54
N PRO A 152 -12.33 -27.87 -0.80
CA PRO A 152 -11.32 -28.61 -1.54
C PRO A 152 -9.95 -27.94 -1.45
N LEU A 153 -9.37 -27.88 -0.26
CA LEU A 153 -8.03 -27.35 -0.01
C LEU A 153 -6.99 -28.33 -0.57
N GLU A 154 -6.21 -27.87 -1.52
CA GLU A 154 -5.25 -28.68 -2.25
C GLU A 154 -3.86 -28.71 -1.63
N MET A 155 -3.55 -27.70 -0.78
CA MET A 155 -2.29 -27.60 -0.06
C MET A 155 -2.40 -26.69 1.17
N SER A 156 -1.39 -26.76 2.01
CA SER A 156 -1.20 -25.86 3.16
C SER A 156 0.21 -25.27 3.12
N LEU A 157 0.32 -23.94 3.27
CA LEU A 157 1.58 -23.23 3.33
C LEU A 157 1.65 -22.40 4.60
N ALA A 158 2.71 -22.59 5.39
CA ALA A 158 3.08 -21.75 6.49
C ALA A 158 4.23 -20.81 6.08
N VAL A 159 4.03 -19.51 6.24
CA VAL A 159 5.02 -18.47 5.92
C VAL A 159 5.58 -17.91 7.21
N HIS A 160 6.87 -18.12 7.41
CA HIS A 160 7.60 -17.77 8.64
C HIS A 160 8.78 -16.84 8.38
N SER A 161 9.34 -16.32 9.46
CA SER A 161 10.71 -15.82 9.55
C SER A 161 11.48 -16.64 10.58
N ASP A 162 12.68 -17.05 10.20
CA ASP A 162 13.57 -17.87 11.03
C ASP A 162 14.37 -17.02 12.06
N ALA A 163 14.97 -17.68 13.03
CA ALA A 163 16.01 -17.14 13.90
C ALA A 163 17.39 -17.54 13.37
N GLY A 164 18.39 -16.68 13.57
CA GLY A 164 19.76 -16.94 13.16
C GLY A 164 20.37 -15.83 12.29
N TYR A 165 21.61 -16.00 11.93
CA TYR A 165 22.41 -14.99 11.21
C TYR A 165 23.57 -15.65 10.49
N ALA A 166 24.09 -14.99 9.45
CA ALA A 166 25.31 -15.42 8.80
C ALA A 166 26.53 -15.26 9.75
N PRO A 167 27.55 -16.12 9.68
CA PRO A 167 28.70 -16.08 10.59
C PRO A 167 29.44 -14.73 10.62
N ASP A 168 29.43 -13.99 9.52
CA ASP A 168 30.04 -12.66 9.37
C ASP A 168 29.12 -11.49 9.80
N PHE A 169 27.86 -11.77 10.18
CA PHE A 169 26.84 -10.77 10.55
C PHE A 169 26.58 -9.67 9.52
N ARG A 170 27.10 -9.80 8.31
CA ARG A 170 27.00 -8.79 7.22
C ARG A 170 26.31 -9.34 5.99
N SER A 171 26.38 -10.63 5.81
CA SER A 171 25.75 -11.33 4.67
C SER A 171 24.30 -11.67 4.99
N ILE A 172 23.49 -11.75 3.95
CA ILE A 172 22.11 -12.22 4.04
C ILE A 172 22.11 -13.68 4.50
N PHE A 173 21.35 -13.98 5.55
CA PHE A 173 21.15 -15.35 6.05
C PHE A 173 20.21 -16.14 5.13
N GLY A 174 19.14 -15.49 4.63
CA GLY A 174 18.31 -15.97 3.56
C GLY A 174 17.25 -16.99 3.95
N SER A 175 16.74 -17.71 2.94
CA SER A 175 15.53 -18.54 3.06
C SER A 175 15.85 -20.03 3.18
N LEU A 176 15.01 -20.76 3.93
CA LEU A 176 14.95 -22.22 3.95
C LEU A 176 13.51 -22.72 3.81
N ALA A 177 13.34 -23.99 3.49
CA ALA A 177 12.02 -24.61 3.50
C ALA A 177 12.02 -25.91 4.32
N ILE A 178 10.84 -26.29 4.82
CA ILE A 178 10.65 -27.48 5.65
C ILE A 178 9.46 -28.28 5.11
N CYS A 179 9.62 -29.59 5.06
CA CYS A 179 8.56 -30.56 4.80
C CYS A 179 8.66 -31.72 5.79
N THR A 180 7.66 -32.61 5.81
CA THR A 180 7.69 -33.89 6.55
C THR A 180 7.22 -34.98 5.59
N THR A 181 8.12 -35.89 5.21
CA THR A 181 7.80 -37.02 4.30
C THR A 181 7.55 -38.33 5.07
N GLN A 182 8.12 -38.49 6.26
CA GLN A 182 8.04 -39.71 7.07
C GLN A 182 6.97 -39.61 8.16
N PHE A 183 5.71 -39.53 7.77
CA PHE A 183 4.56 -39.50 8.70
C PHE A 183 3.36 -40.19 8.04
N HIS A 184 2.54 -40.95 8.80
CA HIS A 184 1.45 -41.76 8.28
C HIS A 184 1.89 -42.65 7.10
N ASP A 185 2.95 -43.42 7.31
CA ASP A 185 3.55 -44.31 6.28
C ASP A 185 3.93 -43.60 4.97
N GLY A 186 4.20 -42.29 5.05
CA GLY A 186 4.55 -41.47 3.90
C GLY A 186 3.36 -41.09 3.01
N LEU A 187 2.14 -41.23 3.49
CA LEU A 187 0.90 -40.94 2.76
C LEU A 187 0.15 -39.74 3.28
N LEU A 188 -0.59 -39.08 2.39
CA LEU A 188 -1.61 -38.07 2.65
C LEU A 188 -3.00 -38.70 2.73
N ALA A 189 -4.03 -37.95 3.12
CA ALA A 189 -5.38 -38.49 3.32
C ALA A 189 -6.03 -39.03 2.03
N ASP A 190 -5.67 -38.48 0.87
CA ASP A 190 -6.11 -38.97 -0.44
C ASP A 190 -5.33 -40.20 -0.93
N GLY A 191 -4.43 -40.75 -0.13
CA GLY A 191 -3.56 -41.87 -0.46
C GLY A 191 -2.34 -41.48 -1.30
N SER A 192 -2.17 -40.23 -1.66
CA SER A 192 -0.98 -39.76 -2.39
C SER A 192 0.25 -39.67 -1.49
N SER A 193 1.46 -39.71 -2.11
CA SER A 193 2.72 -39.67 -1.37
C SER A 193 3.01 -38.28 -0.79
N ARG A 194 3.49 -38.23 0.48
CA ARG A 194 4.05 -37.00 1.10
C ARG A 194 5.30 -36.46 0.40
N GLN A 195 5.89 -37.18 -0.58
CA GLN A 195 6.91 -36.60 -1.45
C GLN A 195 6.39 -35.38 -2.22
N THR A 196 5.07 -35.26 -2.42
CA THR A 196 4.43 -34.06 -2.99
C THR A 196 4.67 -32.83 -2.12
N SER A 197 4.66 -32.96 -0.78
CA SER A 197 5.03 -31.89 0.15
C SER A 197 6.49 -31.46 -0.02
N LYS A 198 7.40 -32.42 -0.25
CA LYS A 198 8.82 -32.11 -0.50
C LYS A 198 9.01 -31.36 -1.82
N THR A 199 8.30 -31.75 -2.86
CA THR A 199 8.31 -31.06 -4.15
C THR A 199 7.81 -29.62 -4.00
N LEU A 200 6.69 -29.40 -3.28
CA LEU A 200 6.17 -28.07 -2.98
C LEU A 200 7.22 -27.22 -2.26
N ALA A 201 7.80 -27.70 -1.16
CA ALA A 201 8.80 -27.00 -0.38
C ALA A 201 10.05 -26.64 -1.19
N GLN A 202 10.53 -27.57 -2.02
CA GLN A 202 11.67 -27.36 -2.91
C GLN A 202 11.40 -26.30 -3.97
N ASN A 203 10.20 -26.32 -4.57
CA ASN A 203 9.79 -25.35 -5.58
C ASN A 203 9.65 -23.95 -4.97
N LEU A 204 9.04 -23.81 -3.78
CA LEU A 204 8.93 -22.54 -3.06
C LEU A 204 10.30 -21.93 -2.77
N LEU A 205 11.21 -22.72 -2.21
CA LEU A 205 12.56 -22.26 -1.88
C LEU A 205 13.35 -21.88 -3.14
N SER A 206 13.25 -22.66 -4.21
CA SER A 206 13.99 -22.39 -5.45
C SER A 206 13.40 -21.21 -6.23
N GLY A 207 12.08 -21.07 -6.25
CA GLY A 207 11.39 -19.94 -6.88
C GLY A 207 11.75 -18.62 -6.20
N LEU A 208 11.70 -18.59 -4.86
CA LEU A 208 12.06 -17.43 -4.07
C LEU A 208 13.54 -17.04 -4.28
N ASP A 209 14.45 -17.98 -4.20
CA ASP A 209 15.89 -17.75 -4.43
C ASP A 209 16.16 -17.17 -5.83
N ASN A 210 15.53 -17.73 -6.86
CA ASN A 210 15.69 -17.24 -8.23
C ASN A 210 15.20 -15.79 -8.40
N ASP A 211 14.00 -15.49 -7.91
CA ASP A 211 13.40 -14.16 -8.07
C ASP A 211 14.19 -13.11 -7.28
N MET A 212 14.56 -13.41 -6.03
CA MET A 212 15.35 -12.51 -5.18
C MET A 212 16.73 -12.23 -5.78
N LYS A 213 17.44 -13.24 -6.29
CA LYS A 213 18.73 -13.05 -6.95
C LYS A 213 18.63 -12.23 -8.22
N ARG A 214 17.61 -12.46 -9.03
CA ARG A 214 17.43 -11.74 -10.31
C ARG A 214 17.07 -10.28 -10.13
N LEU A 215 16.30 -9.93 -9.11
CA LEU A 215 15.88 -8.54 -8.86
C LEU A 215 16.85 -7.76 -7.97
N PHE A 216 17.42 -8.42 -6.94
CA PHE A 216 18.23 -7.73 -5.94
C PHE A 216 19.71 -8.15 -5.95
N GLY A 217 20.10 -9.03 -6.86
CA GLY A 217 21.49 -9.44 -7.09
C GLY A 217 22.08 -10.38 -6.06
N LYS A 218 21.60 -10.39 -4.80
CA LYS A 218 22.12 -11.21 -3.71
C LYS A 218 20.99 -11.82 -2.91
N TRP A 219 21.01 -13.12 -2.77
CA TRP A 219 20.18 -13.87 -1.85
C TRP A 219 20.88 -15.16 -1.45
N ASN A 220 20.57 -15.69 -0.27
CA ASN A 220 21.13 -16.96 0.17
C ASN A 220 20.02 -18.01 0.25
N LYS A 221 20.12 -19.04 -0.58
CA LYS A 221 19.29 -20.24 -0.53
C LYS A 221 19.91 -21.19 0.47
N ARG A 222 19.24 -21.39 1.59
CA ARG A 222 19.63 -22.35 2.62
C ARG A 222 19.08 -23.75 2.29
N ASP A 223 19.05 -24.62 3.28
CA ASP A 223 18.69 -26.02 3.12
C ASP A 223 17.17 -26.25 2.98
N LEU A 224 16.82 -27.37 2.38
CA LEU A 224 15.50 -27.99 2.48
C LEU A 224 15.56 -29.03 3.61
N TYR A 225 14.80 -28.80 4.68
CA TYR A 225 14.71 -29.73 5.80
C TYR A 225 13.51 -30.68 5.68
N ASP A 226 13.79 -31.97 5.79
CA ASP A 226 12.77 -33.01 5.98
C ASP A 226 12.71 -33.34 7.47
N ARG A 227 11.85 -32.62 8.21
CA ARG A 227 11.80 -32.65 9.67
C ARG A 227 10.37 -32.66 10.20
N ASN A 228 10.20 -33.17 11.41
CA ASN A 228 8.91 -33.34 12.05
C ASN A 228 8.43 -32.04 12.75
N TYR A 229 7.82 -31.15 11.97
CA TYR A 229 7.12 -29.94 12.49
C TYR A 229 5.60 -30.13 12.41
N SER A 230 4.84 -29.53 13.32
CA SER A 230 3.38 -29.72 13.34
C SER A 230 2.71 -29.18 12.06
N GLU A 231 3.15 -28.06 11.52
CA GLU A 231 2.60 -27.43 10.32
C GLU A 231 2.96 -28.17 8.99
N THR A 232 3.88 -29.13 9.03
CA THR A 232 4.21 -29.98 7.88
C THR A 232 3.83 -31.44 8.06
N ARG A 233 3.65 -31.89 9.33
CA ARG A 233 3.26 -33.25 9.67
C ARG A 233 1.75 -33.45 9.73
N LEU A 234 1.05 -32.53 10.46
CA LEU A 234 -0.36 -32.67 10.76
C LEU A 234 -1.32 -32.41 9.59
N PRO A 235 -1.02 -31.50 8.62
CA PRO A 235 -1.92 -31.35 7.49
C PRO A 235 -2.02 -32.63 6.69
N GLU A 236 -3.24 -32.94 6.29
CA GLU A 236 -3.60 -34.13 5.50
C GLU A 236 -3.51 -33.89 3.98
N VAL A 237 -3.12 -32.69 3.61
CA VAL A 237 -2.84 -32.24 2.22
C VAL A 237 -1.34 -31.90 2.08
N PRO A 238 -0.80 -31.79 0.85
CA PRO A 238 0.57 -31.33 0.64
C PRO A 238 0.87 -30.05 1.42
N SER A 239 1.94 -30.06 2.20
CA SER A 239 2.23 -28.95 3.13
C SER A 239 3.71 -28.61 3.20
N ALA A 240 4.01 -27.32 3.36
CA ALA A 240 5.37 -26.82 3.52
C ALA A 240 5.40 -25.62 4.50
N ILE A 241 6.54 -25.46 5.17
CA ILE A 241 6.94 -24.19 5.79
C ILE A 241 7.97 -23.54 4.86
N ILE A 242 7.84 -22.25 4.62
CA ILE A 242 8.87 -21.41 4.02
C ILE A 242 9.31 -20.37 5.05
N GLU A 243 10.57 -20.46 5.47
CA GLU A 243 11.25 -19.43 6.25
C GLU A 243 11.79 -18.40 5.25
N THR A 244 11.11 -17.28 5.12
CA THR A 244 11.38 -16.31 4.07
C THR A 244 12.71 -15.60 4.26
N LEU A 245 13.08 -15.33 5.51
CA LEU A 245 14.30 -14.61 5.94
C LEU A 245 14.50 -14.81 7.45
N SER A 246 15.54 -14.24 8.02
CA SER A 246 15.74 -14.27 9.48
C SER A 246 15.47 -12.93 10.14
N HIS A 247 14.61 -12.95 11.18
CA HIS A 247 14.33 -11.77 12.01
C HIS A 247 15.46 -11.41 12.98
N GLN A 248 16.52 -12.21 13.09
CA GLN A 248 17.75 -11.91 13.86
C GLN A 248 18.90 -11.41 12.98
N SER A 249 18.77 -11.48 11.66
CA SER A 249 19.78 -11.02 10.70
C SER A 249 19.45 -9.59 10.23
N PHE A 250 20.31 -8.63 10.54
CA PHE A 250 20.07 -7.24 10.14
C PHE A 250 20.01 -7.05 8.63
N PRO A 251 20.90 -7.66 7.81
CA PRO A 251 20.76 -7.61 6.36
C PRO A 251 19.43 -8.18 5.85
N ASP A 252 18.93 -9.27 6.43
CA ASP A 252 17.65 -9.86 6.08
C ASP A 252 16.50 -8.92 6.45
N MET A 253 16.56 -8.30 7.64
CA MET A 253 15.51 -7.40 8.11
C MET A 253 15.45 -6.08 7.34
N ILE A 254 16.57 -5.58 6.83
CA ILE A 254 16.56 -4.45 5.88
C ILE A 254 15.72 -4.81 4.65
N MET A 255 15.93 -6.00 4.09
CA MET A 255 15.12 -6.50 2.98
C MET A 255 13.68 -6.78 3.42
N GLY A 256 13.48 -7.46 4.54
CA GLY A 256 12.16 -7.87 5.04
C GLY A 256 11.25 -6.72 5.48
N GLN A 257 11.81 -5.57 5.82
CA GLN A 257 11.03 -4.36 6.13
C GLN A 257 10.63 -3.56 4.86
N ASP A 258 11.32 -3.77 3.73
CA ASP A 258 11.02 -3.05 2.48
C ASP A 258 9.72 -3.57 1.84
N PRO A 259 8.70 -2.71 1.62
CA PRO A 259 7.43 -3.13 1.03
C PRO A 259 7.56 -3.71 -0.39
N ASN A 260 8.53 -3.26 -1.18
CA ASN A 260 8.77 -3.79 -2.52
C ASN A 260 9.33 -5.22 -2.45
N VAL A 261 10.23 -5.48 -1.50
CA VAL A 261 10.75 -6.84 -1.25
C VAL A 261 9.63 -7.77 -0.76
N LYS A 262 8.76 -7.31 0.15
CA LYS A 262 7.58 -8.07 0.57
C LYS A 262 6.69 -8.44 -0.61
N PHE A 263 6.47 -7.50 -1.54
CA PHE A 263 5.72 -7.77 -2.77
C PHE A 263 6.40 -8.84 -3.63
N VAL A 264 7.73 -8.78 -3.80
CA VAL A 264 8.49 -9.77 -4.58
C VAL A 264 8.42 -11.15 -3.93
N ILE A 265 8.59 -11.24 -2.61
CA ILE A 265 8.43 -12.51 -1.86
C ILE A 265 7.02 -13.08 -2.09
N ALA A 266 5.98 -12.29 -1.86
CA ALA A 266 4.60 -12.73 -2.04
C ALA A 266 4.30 -13.17 -3.48
N ARG A 267 4.79 -12.41 -4.48
CA ARG A 267 4.63 -12.75 -5.89
C ARG A 267 5.38 -14.01 -6.28
N SER A 268 6.56 -14.24 -5.73
CA SER A 268 7.33 -15.46 -5.98
C SER A 268 6.63 -16.70 -5.43
N LEU A 269 6.10 -16.61 -4.20
CA LEU A 269 5.30 -17.69 -3.61
C LEU A 269 4.03 -17.96 -4.44
N TYR A 270 3.30 -16.90 -4.82
CA TYR A 270 2.12 -16.99 -5.67
C TYR A 270 2.43 -17.70 -7.01
N LYS A 271 3.47 -17.28 -7.72
CA LYS A 271 3.87 -17.91 -8.99
C LYS A 271 4.21 -19.40 -8.81
N THR A 272 4.90 -19.71 -7.73
CA THR A 272 5.28 -21.11 -7.44
C THR A 272 4.06 -21.97 -7.15
N ILE A 273 3.11 -21.48 -6.34
CA ILE A 273 1.85 -22.17 -6.05
C ILE A 273 1.06 -22.39 -7.35
N LEU A 274 0.93 -21.34 -8.17
CA LEU A 274 0.23 -21.42 -9.44
C LEU A 274 0.84 -22.47 -10.38
N LYS A 275 2.16 -22.51 -10.49
CA LYS A 275 2.88 -23.51 -11.30
C LYS A 275 2.71 -24.93 -10.76
N PHE A 276 2.84 -25.08 -9.44
CA PHE A 276 2.69 -26.37 -8.76
C PHE A 276 1.28 -26.96 -8.97
N THR A 277 0.22 -26.15 -8.79
CA THR A 277 -1.16 -26.60 -9.02
C THR A 277 -1.43 -26.91 -10.49
N ALA A 278 -0.97 -26.06 -11.40
CA ALA A 278 -1.14 -26.27 -12.84
C ALA A 278 -0.47 -27.58 -13.29
N GLU A 279 0.73 -27.87 -12.82
CA GLU A 279 1.45 -29.11 -13.10
C GLU A 279 0.70 -30.34 -12.59
N ARG A 280 0.17 -30.31 -11.37
CA ARG A 280 -0.63 -31.39 -10.79
C ARG A 280 -1.90 -31.68 -11.59
N HIS A 281 -2.55 -30.65 -12.10
CA HIS A 281 -3.76 -30.74 -12.92
C HIS A 281 -3.47 -30.90 -14.42
N ARG A 282 -2.19 -30.90 -14.84
CA ARG A 282 -1.77 -30.93 -16.25
C ARG A 282 -2.38 -29.80 -17.08
N ASN A 283 -2.46 -28.61 -16.45
CA ASN A 283 -2.97 -27.39 -17.07
C ASN A 283 -1.83 -26.41 -17.38
N ASP A 284 -2.04 -25.56 -18.37
CA ASP A 284 -1.22 -24.37 -18.54
C ASP A 284 -1.47 -23.36 -17.42
N TYR A 285 -0.48 -22.52 -17.14
CA TYR A 285 -0.61 -21.42 -16.19
C TYR A 285 -0.36 -20.07 -16.87
N ILE A 286 -1.02 -19.05 -16.37
CA ILE A 286 -0.80 -17.66 -16.76
C ILE A 286 -0.74 -16.84 -15.48
N VAL A 287 0.34 -16.08 -15.32
CA VAL A 287 0.53 -15.20 -14.15
C VAL A 287 -0.20 -13.88 -14.38
N GLN A 288 -0.86 -13.36 -13.36
CA GLN A 288 -1.48 -12.04 -13.43
C GLN A 288 -0.46 -10.94 -13.76
N PRO A 289 -0.86 -9.84 -14.47
CA PRO A 289 0.05 -8.76 -14.85
C PRO A 289 0.57 -7.98 -13.65
N LEU A 290 1.59 -7.14 -13.89
CA LEU A 290 1.97 -6.04 -12.99
C LEU A 290 1.07 -4.83 -13.20
N ALA A 291 1.02 -3.94 -12.19
CA ALA A 291 0.23 -2.71 -12.25
C ALA A 291 0.66 -1.81 -13.41
N PRO A 292 -0.27 -1.10 -14.07
CA PRO A 292 0.06 -0.08 -15.07
C PRO A 292 0.90 1.06 -14.48
N LYS A 293 1.67 1.72 -15.33
CA LYS A 293 2.54 2.84 -14.96
C LYS A 293 2.40 4.03 -15.91
N ASN A 294 3.06 5.14 -15.61
CA ASN A 294 3.07 6.37 -16.41
C ASN A 294 1.66 6.88 -16.70
N ALA A 295 0.76 6.79 -15.73
CA ALA A 295 -0.61 7.22 -15.91
C ALA A 295 -0.74 8.75 -15.89
N TYR A 296 -1.58 9.32 -16.76
CA TYR A 296 -1.87 10.75 -16.82
C TYR A 296 -3.24 11.04 -17.41
N LEU A 297 -3.77 12.20 -17.03
CA LEU A 297 -5.03 12.77 -17.50
C LEU A 297 -4.80 14.03 -18.30
N ARG A 298 -5.61 14.25 -19.35
CA ARG A 298 -5.69 15.53 -20.07
C ARG A 298 -7.12 15.81 -20.52
N PHE A 299 -7.52 17.04 -20.58
CA PHE A 299 -8.77 17.41 -21.26
C PHE A 299 -8.58 17.31 -22.78
N VAL A 300 -9.54 16.69 -23.44
CA VAL A 300 -9.57 16.52 -24.91
C VAL A 300 -10.79 17.18 -25.56
N ASP A 301 -11.78 17.53 -24.75
CA ASP A 301 -13.00 18.26 -25.13
C ASP A 301 -13.63 18.86 -23.87
N GLU A 302 -14.66 19.67 -24.01
CA GLU A 302 -15.39 20.28 -22.90
C GLU A 302 -15.99 19.23 -21.96
N GLY A 303 -15.42 19.20 -20.73
CA GLY A 303 -15.78 18.22 -19.70
C GLY A 303 -15.44 16.77 -20.06
N VAL A 304 -14.56 16.50 -21.02
CA VAL A 304 -14.07 15.17 -21.38
C VAL A 304 -12.58 15.06 -21.11
N VAL A 305 -12.21 14.14 -20.23
CA VAL A 305 -10.81 13.78 -19.98
C VAL A 305 -10.43 12.50 -20.70
N GLU A 306 -9.20 12.43 -21.20
CA GLU A 306 -8.56 11.21 -21.68
C GLU A 306 -7.57 10.74 -20.61
N LEU A 307 -7.82 9.55 -20.04
CA LEU A 307 -6.91 8.85 -19.15
C LEU A 307 -6.04 7.91 -20.00
N THR A 308 -4.73 8.01 -19.84
CA THR A 308 -3.73 7.21 -20.59
C THR A 308 -2.72 6.58 -19.63
N TRP A 309 -2.22 5.39 -19.96
CA TRP A 309 -1.24 4.66 -19.16
C TRP A 309 -0.35 3.77 -20.03
N ASP A 310 0.74 3.27 -19.45
CA ASP A 310 1.61 2.27 -20.07
C ASP A 310 1.48 0.91 -19.37
N ALA A 311 1.64 -0.16 -20.13
CA ALA A 311 1.79 -1.51 -19.59
C ALA A 311 3.14 -1.65 -18.88
N GLN A 312 3.18 -2.41 -17.80
CA GLN A 312 4.42 -2.82 -17.15
C GLN A 312 4.76 -4.26 -17.52
N ALA A 313 5.94 -4.49 -18.11
CA ALA A 313 6.44 -5.83 -18.36
C ALA A 313 6.97 -6.44 -17.06
N ASP A 314 6.70 -7.74 -16.86
CA ASP A 314 7.35 -8.50 -15.79
C ASP A 314 8.62 -9.16 -16.34
N PRO A 315 9.82 -8.76 -15.87
CA PRO A 315 11.08 -9.33 -16.37
C PRO A 315 11.30 -10.78 -15.93
N LEU A 316 10.54 -11.26 -14.95
CA LEU A 316 10.65 -12.60 -14.39
C LEU A 316 9.61 -13.55 -14.95
N GLU A 317 8.54 -13.05 -15.58
CA GLU A 317 7.39 -13.86 -15.96
C GLU A 317 6.75 -13.40 -17.28
N PRO A 318 7.18 -13.96 -18.42
CA PRO A 318 6.66 -13.58 -19.74
C PRO A 318 5.15 -13.82 -19.92
N SER A 319 4.56 -14.77 -19.17
CA SER A 319 3.11 -15.03 -19.23
C SER A 319 2.26 -13.92 -18.61
N ALA A 320 2.86 -13.03 -17.80
CA ALA A 320 2.20 -11.92 -17.13
C ALA A 320 1.85 -10.72 -18.05
N LYS A 321 1.82 -10.93 -19.36
CA LYS A 321 1.49 -9.87 -20.32
C LYS A 321 0.03 -9.48 -20.23
N PRO A 322 -0.31 -8.18 -20.09
CA PRO A 322 -1.68 -7.70 -20.11
C PRO A 322 -2.38 -7.98 -21.46
N THR A 323 -3.65 -8.37 -21.40
CA THR A 323 -4.55 -8.50 -22.54
C THR A 323 -5.71 -7.50 -22.51
N GLY A 324 -5.92 -6.84 -21.37
CA GLY A 324 -6.92 -5.80 -21.15
C GLY A 324 -6.62 -5.02 -19.87
N TYR A 325 -7.46 -4.05 -19.57
CA TYR A 325 -7.36 -3.20 -18.39
C TYR A 325 -8.74 -2.96 -17.80
N ILE A 326 -8.80 -2.67 -16.49
CA ILE A 326 -10.03 -2.20 -15.86
C ILE A 326 -9.76 -0.80 -15.32
N VAL A 327 -10.63 0.14 -15.65
CA VAL A 327 -10.61 1.52 -15.15
C VAL A 327 -11.66 1.65 -14.08
N TYR A 328 -11.27 2.01 -12.87
CA TYR A 328 -12.14 2.26 -11.73
C TYR A 328 -12.33 3.77 -11.56
N THR A 329 -13.57 4.17 -11.32
CA THR A 329 -13.95 5.57 -11.16
C THR A 329 -14.65 5.79 -9.82
N ALA A 330 -14.28 6.88 -9.13
CA ALA A 330 -15.02 7.41 -8.00
C ALA A 330 -15.36 8.87 -8.25
N ALA A 331 -16.57 9.31 -7.93
CA ALA A 331 -17.04 10.67 -8.20
C ALA A 331 -17.60 11.34 -6.95
N GLY A 332 -17.18 12.59 -6.71
CA GLY A 332 -17.59 13.41 -5.57
C GLY A 332 -16.93 13.02 -4.24
N SER A 333 -17.10 13.88 -3.25
CA SER A 333 -16.48 13.73 -1.91
C SER A 333 -16.97 12.52 -1.11
N GLN A 334 -18.10 11.92 -1.50
CA GLN A 334 -18.68 10.74 -0.87
C GLN A 334 -18.61 9.50 -1.76
N GLY A 335 -18.03 9.61 -2.97
CA GLY A 335 -17.92 8.50 -3.91
C GLY A 335 -16.83 7.51 -3.50
N GLY A 336 -17.17 6.22 -3.42
CA GLY A 336 -16.23 5.12 -3.48
C GLY A 336 -15.92 4.76 -4.93
N PHE A 337 -14.87 3.95 -5.15
CA PHE A 337 -14.62 3.41 -6.49
C PHE A 337 -15.73 2.43 -6.87
N ASP A 338 -16.16 2.52 -8.12
CA ASP A 338 -17.02 1.52 -8.76
C ASP A 338 -16.28 0.17 -8.89
N ASN A 339 -16.92 -0.81 -9.50
CA ASN A 339 -16.27 -2.10 -9.80
C ASN A 339 -15.71 -2.18 -11.23
N GLY A 340 -15.50 -1.03 -11.85
CA GLY A 340 -14.65 -0.83 -13.00
C GLY A 340 -15.31 -1.05 -14.37
N GLU A 341 -14.65 -0.52 -15.39
CA GLU A 341 -14.96 -0.67 -16.80
C GLU A 341 -13.82 -1.37 -17.53
N LEU A 342 -14.11 -2.45 -18.30
CA LEU A 342 -13.13 -3.19 -19.07
C LEU A 342 -12.71 -2.42 -20.32
N VAL A 343 -11.43 -2.16 -20.48
CA VAL A 343 -10.83 -1.41 -21.60
C VAL A 343 -9.79 -2.26 -22.31
N GLN A 344 -9.88 -2.40 -23.62
CA GLN A 344 -8.93 -3.19 -24.42
C GLN A 344 -7.65 -2.42 -24.76
N GLY A 345 -7.71 -1.09 -24.85
CA GLY A 345 -6.59 -0.20 -25.13
C GLY A 345 -5.88 0.31 -23.88
N ARG A 346 -4.95 1.22 -24.06
CA ARG A 346 -4.20 1.89 -22.99
C ARG A 346 -4.65 3.33 -22.77
N LYS A 347 -5.90 3.62 -23.11
CA LYS A 347 -6.54 4.91 -22.89
C LYS A 347 -8.07 4.79 -22.94
N ILE A 348 -8.73 5.71 -22.27
CA ILE A 348 -10.19 5.86 -22.26
C ILE A 348 -10.56 7.34 -22.18
N ARG A 349 -11.71 7.71 -22.76
CA ARG A 349 -12.30 9.05 -22.61
C ARG A 349 -13.51 8.98 -21.68
N ILE A 350 -13.53 9.88 -20.72
CA ILE A 350 -14.56 9.90 -19.68
C ILE A 350 -15.17 11.29 -19.60
N LYS A 351 -16.51 11.36 -19.66
CA LYS A 351 -17.27 12.61 -19.47
C LYS A 351 -17.44 12.88 -17.98
N LEU A 352 -17.06 14.08 -17.55
CA LEU A 352 -17.15 14.53 -16.17
C LEU A 352 -18.39 15.40 -15.96
N SER A 353 -19.02 15.27 -14.80
CA SER A 353 -20.00 16.24 -14.31
C SER A 353 -19.26 17.48 -13.76
N PRO A 354 -19.85 18.68 -13.90
CA PRO A 354 -19.25 19.90 -13.38
C PRO A 354 -19.03 19.89 -11.87
N ASP A 355 -17.96 20.55 -11.45
CA ASP A 355 -17.65 20.88 -10.04
C ASP A 355 -17.48 19.64 -9.13
N ALA A 356 -17.32 18.46 -9.68
CA ALA A 356 -17.10 17.23 -8.95
C ALA A 356 -15.64 16.77 -9.08
N VAL A 357 -15.07 16.28 -7.97
CA VAL A 357 -13.76 15.64 -7.96
C VAL A 357 -13.94 14.20 -8.41
N TYR A 358 -13.30 13.82 -9.51
CA TYR A 358 -13.22 12.45 -10.00
C TYR A 358 -11.87 11.84 -9.68
N ARG A 359 -11.87 10.59 -9.23
CA ARG A 359 -10.67 9.80 -9.00
C ARG A 359 -10.68 8.59 -9.91
N PHE A 360 -9.51 8.26 -10.45
CA PHE A 360 -9.33 7.16 -11.39
C PHE A 360 -8.13 6.31 -10.99
N ARG A 361 -8.26 5.00 -11.11
CA ARG A 361 -7.15 4.06 -11.04
C ARG A 361 -7.34 2.97 -12.08
N VAL A 362 -6.25 2.37 -12.53
CA VAL A 362 -6.25 1.39 -13.60
C VAL A 362 -5.56 0.13 -13.13
N THR A 363 -6.16 -1.02 -13.42
CA THR A 363 -5.52 -2.33 -13.27
C THR A 363 -5.28 -2.95 -14.65
N ALA A 364 -4.32 -3.85 -14.73
CA ALA A 364 -4.06 -4.66 -15.91
C ALA A 364 -4.64 -6.06 -15.72
N THR A 365 -5.18 -6.67 -16.78
CA THR A 365 -5.80 -7.98 -16.73
C THR A 365 -5.28 -8.92 -17.81
N ASN A 366 -5.29 -10.20 -17.50
CA ASN A 366 -5.15 -11.31 -18.44
C ASN A 366 -5.93 -12.53 -17.92
N LYS A 367 -5.81 -13.71 -18.56
CA LYS A 367 -6.46 -14.93 -18.08
C LYS A 367 -5.97 -15.43 -16.71
N GLY A 368 -4.82 -14.95 -16.24
CA GLY A 368 -4.26 -15.28 -14.92
C GLY A 368 -4.82 -14.42 -13.79
N GLY A 369 -5.53 -13.35 -14.11
CA GLY A 369 -6.16 -12.47 -13.13
C GLY A 369 -5.92 -10.98 -13.36
N GLU A 370 -6.14 -10.20 -12.32
CA GLU A 370 -6.06 -8.74 -12.28
C GLU A 370 -4.89 -8.29 -11.41
N SER A 371 -4.16 -7.28 -11.86
CA SER A 371 -3.04 -6.67 -11.14
C SER A 371 -3.48 -5.83 -9.93
N PHE A 372 -2.53 -5.42 -9.10
CA PHE A 372 -2.73 -4.24 -8.25
C PHE A 372 -3.00 -3.00 -9.11
N PRO A 373 -3.70 -1.97 -8.56
CA PRO A 373 -3.99 -0.75 -9.30
C PRO A 373 -2.73 0.12 -9.48
N SER A 374 -2.80 1.00 -10.48
CA SER A 374 -1.93 2.18 -10.59
C SER A 374 -2.13 3.10 -9.38
N GLU A 375 -1.30 4.13 -9.27
CA GLU A 375 -1.62 5.31 -8.45
C GLU A 375 -2.97 5.91 -8.85
N THR A 376 -3.63 6.61 -7.91
CA THR A 376 -4.90 7.27 -8.17
C THR A 376 -4.66 8.64 -8.80
N LEU A 377 -5.28 8.88 -9.95
CA LEU A 377 -5.30 10.17 -10.62
C LEU A 377 -6.63 10.88 -10.41
N THR A 378 -6.61 12.22 -10.51
CA THR A 378 -7.76 13.05 -10.19
C THR A 378 -8.02 14.07 -11.29
N ALA A 379 -9.31 14.33 -11.57
CA ALA A 379 -9.74 15.41 -12.46
C ALA A 379 -10.94 16.17 -11.90
N VAL A 380 -10.99 17.46 -12.20
CA VAL A 380 -12.13 18.34 -11.92
C VAL A 380 -12.43 19.17 -13.17
N TYR A 381 -13.69 19.17 -13.60
CA TYR A 381 -14.17 20.00 -14.68
C TYR A 381 -14.96 21.20 -14.14
N HIS A 382 -14.58 22.41 -14.53
CA HIS A 382 -15.32 23.64 -14.26
C HIS A 382 -15.81 24.25 -15.57
N PRO A 383 -17.13 24.35 -15.84
CA PRO A 383 -17.66 24.98 -17.03
C PRO A 383 -17.16 26.42 -17.17
N GLY A 384 -16.69 26.78 -18.35
CA GLY A 384 -16.14 28.10 -18.63
C GLY A 384 -14.68 28.32 -18.24
N ALA A 385 -14.03 27.38 -17.57
CA ALA A 385 -12.60 27.43 -17.33
C ALA A 385 -11.83 27.21 -18.63
N THR A 386 -10.95 28.14 -18.99
CA THR A 386 -10.15 28.09 -20.23
C THR A 386 -8.72 27.56 -20.01
N LYS A 387 -8.31 27.41 -18.74
CA LYS A 387 -6.99 26.90 -18.35
C LYS A 387 -7.12 25.75 -17.38
N SER A 388 -6.14 24.88 -17.38
CA SER A 388 -6.03 23.75 -16.46
C SER A 388 -4.83 23.91 -15.53
N ILE A 389 -4.94 23.35 -14.32
CA ILE A 389 -3.83 23.10 -13.40
C ILE A 389 -3.46 21.63 -13.49
N LEU A 390 -2.16 21.35 -13.52
CA LEU A 390 -1.65 19.98 -13.45
C LEU A 390 -1.17 19.68 -12.03
N ILE A 391 -1.74 18.65 -11.41
CA ILE A 391 -1.20 18.05 -10.18
C ILE A 391 -0.28 16.90 -10.61
N VAL A 392 0.99 16.93 -10.18
CA VAL A 392 1.97 15.88 -10.46
C VAL A 392 2.21 15.10 -9.18
N ASN A 393 1.87 13.80 -9.19
CA ASN A 393 2.20 12.91 -8.08
C ASN A 393 3.66 12.47 -8.16
N GLY A 394 4.52 13.04 -7.31
CA GLY A 394 5.92 12.69 -7.14
C GLY A 394 6.20 11.90 -5.86
N PHE A 395 5.15 11.53 -5.10
CA PHE A 395 5.28 10.76 -3.87
C PHE A 395 4.96 9.28 -4.11
N TYR A 396 5.97 8.50 -4.44
CA TYR A 396 5.86 7.05 -4.64
C TYR A 396 6.78 6.22 -3.73
N ARG A 397 7.45 6.85 -2.76
CA ARG A 397 8.35 6.20 -1.83
C ARG A 397 7.65 5.14 -0.99
N LEU A 398 8.23 3.93 -1.00
CA LEU A 398 8.00 2.82 -0.08
C LEU A 398 9.37 2.38 0.44
N ALA A 399 9.64 2.54 1.73
CA ALA A 399 10.99 2.35 2.25
C ALA A 399 10.98 1.89 3.71
N VAL A 400 12.05 1.22 4.07
CA VAL A 400 12.34 0.83 5.46
C VAL A 400 12.54 2.06 6.35
N PRO A 401 12.41 1.92 7.68
CA PRO A 401 12.86 2.94 8.62
C PRO A 401 14.33 3.30 8.44
N ALA A 402 14.72 4.50 8.90
CA ALA A 402 16.12 4.88 8.94
C ALA A 402 16.96 3.85 9.72
N ILE A 403 18.20 3.71 9.32
CA ILE A 403 19.15 2.81 10.00
C ILE A 403 19.98 3.59 11.01
N VAL A 404 20.13 3.02 12.20
CA VAL A 404 21.12 3.44 13.20
C VAL A 404 22.23 2.39 13.30
N LYS A 405 23.48 2.85 13.28
CA LYS A 405 24.66 2.04 13.57
C LYS A 405 25.72 2.90 14.26
N ASN A 406 25.92 2.65 15.53
CA ASN A 406 26.93 3.34 16.35
C ASN A 406 27.59 2.36 17.33
N GLU A 407 28.33 2.87 18.31
CA GLU A 407 28.98 2.05 19.33
C GLU A 407 28.01 1.23 20.20
N TRP A 408 26.74 1.63 20.29
CA TRP A 408 25.77 1.08 21.23
C TRP A 408 24.64 0.30 20.54
N GLN A 409 24.35 0.62 19.30
CA GLN A 409 23.14 0.16 18.61
C GLN A 409 23.43 -0.19 17.14
N GLN A 410 22.75 -1.22 16.66
CA GLN A 410 22.60 -1.50 15.24
C GLN A 410 21.15 -1.90 15.00
N GLY A 411 20.44 -1.18 14.11
CA GLY A 411 19.04 -1.47 13.84
C GLY A 411 18.32 -0.35 13.11
N PHE A 412 17.03 -0.18 13.42
CA PHE A 412 16.16 0.80 12.78
C PHE A 412 15.84 1.95 13.74
N ASP A 413 15.96 3.18 13.25
CA ASP A 413 15.68 4.42 13.98
C ASP A 413 14.35 5.02 13.54
N LEU A 414 13.28 4.58 14.20
CA LEU A 414 11.90 5.06 13.93
C LEU A 414 11.71 6.55 14.26
N ALA A 415 12.57 7.14 15.11
CA ALA A 415 12.47 8.54 15.49
C ALA A 415 13.03 9.47 14.41
N SER A 416 14.10 9.04 13.72
CA SER A 416 14.67 9.81 12.60
C SER A 416 13.77 9.70 11.36
N ASP A 417 13.34 8.49 11.01
CA ASP A 417 12.42 8.24 9.90
C ASP A 417 11.75 6.87 10.13
N PRO A 418 10.43 6.82 10.34
CA PRO A 418 9.73 5.56 10.55
C PRO A 418 9.61 4.70 9.28
N GLY A 419 10.17 5.16 8.16
CA GLY A 419 9.95 4.55 6.86
C GLY A 419 8.60 4.92 6.26
N MET A 420 8.24 4.23 5.17
CA MET A 420 6.97 4.45 4.49
C MET A 420 6.40 3.12 4.00
N GLN A 421 5.36 2.66 4.65
CA GLN A 421 4.63 1.45 4.29
C GLN A 421 3.60 1.73 3.18
N MET A 422 3.12 0.68 2.53
CA MET A 422 2.02 0.78 1.56
C MET A 422 0.67 0.76 2.28
N GLY A 423 -0.10 1.84 2.15
CA GLY A 423 -1.43 1.94 2.74
C GLY A 423 -1.44 1.83 4.26
N MET A 424 -2.57 1.39 4.82
CA MET A 424 -2.71 1.17 6.26
C MET A 424 -2.12 -0.18 6.66
N THR A 425 -1.25 -0.17 7.67
CA THR A 425 -0.70 -1.37 8.29
C THR A 425 -1.05 -1.44 9.77
N VAL A 426 -0.97 -2.63 10.35
CA VAL A 426 -1.08 -2.81 11.80
C VAL A 426 0.31 -3.10 12.34
N GLY A 427 0.77 -2.29 13.28
CA GLY A 427 2.05 -2.49 13.96
C GLY A 427 2.03 -3.79 14.78
N TRP A 428 3.06 -4.61 14.61
CA TRP A 428 3.27 -5.87 15.35
C TRP A 428 4.53 -5.82 16.21
N SER A 429 5.32 -4.76 16.05
CA SER A 429 6.57 -4.51 16.77
C SER A 429 6.75 -3.01 17.04
N GLY A 430 7.91 -2.62 17.52
CA GLY A 430 8.31 -1.25 17.70
C GLY A 430 9.76 -1.03 17.27
N GLN A 431 10.50 -0.26 18.05
CA GLN A 431 11.91 0.02 17.82
C GLN A 431 12.75 -1.27 17.83
N GLN A 432 13.57 -1.49 16.81
CA GLN A 432 14.46 -2.65 16.66
C GLN A 432 15.90 -2.16 16.54
N ILE A 433 16.67 -2.25 17.63
CA ILE A 433 18.05 -1.71 17.71
C ILE A 433 19.09 -2.75 18.14
N ASN A 434 18.70 -4.01 18.33
CA ASN A 434 19.53 -5.05 18.94
C ASN A 434 20.01 -6.07 17.90
N PHE A 435 20.65 -5.62 16.81
CA PHE A 435 21.18 -6.51 15.78
C PHE A 435 22.71 -6.72 15.85
N ASP A 436 23.38 -6.20 16.88
CA ASP A 436 24.80 -6.45 17.09
C ASP A 436 25.02 -7.61 18.07
N LYS A 437 25.32 -8.80 17.55
CA LYS A 437 25.53 -10.01 18.35
C LYS A 437 26.65 -9.86 19.38
N SER A 438 27.67 -9.05 19.14
CA SER A 438 28.76 -8.88 20.11
C SER A 438 28.29 -8.29 21.44
N ARG A 439 27.10 -7.70 21.44
CA ARG A 439 26.46 -7.00 22.56
C ARG A 439 25.19 -7.67 23.06
N HIS A 440 24.48 -8.41 22.22
CA HIS A 440 23.19 -9.00 22.52
C HIS A 440 23.29 -10.53 22.42
N THR A 441 23.72 -11.16 23.50
CA THR A 441 23.90 -12.62 23.57
C THR A 441 22.80 -13.34 24.32
N THR A 442 21.89 -12.60 24.96
CA THR A 442 20.78 -13.15 25.75
C THR A 442 19.54 -13.40 24.87
N VAL A 443 18.59 -14.16 25.43
CA VAL A 443 17.26 -14.39 24.86
C VAL A 443 16.26 -13.51 25.62
N GLY A 444 15.24 -13.01 24.95
CA GLY A 444 14.21 -12.15 25.53
C GLY A 444 14.38 -10.67 25.23
N PRO A 445 13.91 -9.74 26.07
CA PRO A 445 13.84 -8.30 25.78
C PRO A 445 15.14 -7.63 25.35
N ASP A 446 16.29 -8.15 25.78
CA ASP A 446 17.60 -7.66 25.38
C ASP A 446 18.28 -8.58 24.36
N GLY A 447 17.54 -9.54 23.79
CA GLY A 447 18.06 -10.52 22.85
C GLY A 447 18.31 -9.96 21.47
N LEU A 448 19.09 -10.71 20.68
CA LEU A 448 19.38 -10.36 19.29
C LEU A 448 18.10 -10.32 18.44
N GLY A 449 17.87 -9.23 17.73
CA GLY A 449 16.68 -9.03 16.91
C GLY A 449 15.41 -8.68 17.68
N TYR A 450 15.50 -8.46 19.00
CA TYR A 450 14.35 -8.03 19.80
C TYR A 450 13.80 -6.69 19.32
N SER A 451 12.50 -6.54 19.36
CA SER A 451 11.82 -5.27 19.10
C SER A 451 11.04 -4.78 20.31
N GLY A 452 10.88 -3.46 20.42
CA GLY A 452 9.90 -2.85 21.29
C GLY A 452 8.46 -3.25 20.92
N THR A 453 7.51 -2.86 21.76
CA THR A 453 6.06 -3.14 21.58
C THR A 453 5.24 -1.87 21.36
N GLU A 454 5.89 -0.71 21.26
CA GLU A 454 5.22 0.61 21.22
C GLU A 454 4.32 0.82 20.01
N LEU A 455 4.48 0.06 18.94
CA LEU A 455 3.62 0.08 17.76
C LEU A 455 2.62 -1.09 17.72
N GLU A 456 2.75 -2.05 18.64
CA GLU A 456 1.92 -3.26 18.63
C GLU A 456 0.44 -2.93 18.70
N GLY A 457 -0.34 -3.48 17.77
CA GLY A 457 -1.78 -3.24 17.67
C GLY A 457 -2.20 -1.87 17.17
N ARG A 458 -1.27 -0.95 16.92
CA ARG A 458 -1.59 0.38 16.37
C ARG A 458 -1.81 0.30 14.86
N PHE A 459 -2.85 0.97 14.40
CA PHE A 459 -3.05 1.18 12.97
C PHE A 459 -2.22 2.39 12.53
N ILE A 460 -1.42 2.20 11.48
CA ILE A 460 -0.47 3.21 10.97
C ILE A 460 -0.73 3.38 9.47
N MET A 461 -1.02 4.60 9.05
CA MET A 461 -1.20 4.94 7.66
C MET A 461 0.14 5.27 7.01
N GLY A 462 0.40 4.68 5.85
CA GLY A 462 1.53 4.96 4.98
C GLY A 462 1.12 5.65 3.69
N ASN A 463 1.86 5.40 2.61
CA ASN A 463 1.55 5.97 1.29
C ASN A 463 0.37 5.24 0.63
N THR A 464 -0.69 5.97 0.35
CA THR A 464 -1.90 5.45 -0.31
C THR A 464 -1.95 5.74 -1.81
N PHE A 465 -1.01 6.54 -2.34
CA PHE A 465 -0.96 6.97 -3.76
C PHE A 465 -2.25 7.67 -4.24
N ASP A 466 -2.97 8.36 -3.36
CA ASP A 466 -4.28 9.00 -3.65
C ASP A 466 -4.33 10.50 -3.28
N TYR A 467 -3.20 11.12 -2.98
CA TYR A 467 -3.15 12.50 -2.47
C TYR A 467 -3.48 13.58 -3.51
N THR A 468 -3.50 13.25 -4.80
CA THR A 468 -3.98 14.15 -5.85
C THR A 468 -5.41 14.62 -5.62
N ALA A 469 -6.24 13.79 -4.98
CA ALA A 469 -7.62 14.13 -4.63
C ALA A 469 -7.69 15.24 -3.57
N GLU A 470 -6.85 15.21 -2.54
CA GLU A 470 -6.84 16.22 -1.47
C GLU A 470 -6.41 17.59 -1.99
N HIS A 471 -5.44 17.64 -2.91
CA HIS A 471 -5.04 18.87 -3.60
C HIS A 471 -6.18 19.39 -4.49
N ALA A 472 -6.78 18.54 -5.31
CA ALA A 472 -7.89 18.90 -6.18
C ALA A 472 -9.12 19.40 -5.39
N GLU A 473 -9.49 18.75 -4.28
CA GLU A 473 -10.59 19.17 -3.41
C GLU A 473 -10.38 20.58 -2.82
N ALA A 474 -9.12 20.95 -2.58
CA ALA A 474 -8.80 22.29 -2.13
C ALA A 474 -8.96 23.35 -3.24
N MET A 475 -8.88 22.95 -4.53
CA MET A 475 -9.02 23.85 -5.70
C MET A 475 -10.46 24.03 -6.17
N VAL A 476 -11.36 23.06 -5.94
CA VAL A 476 -12.77 23.06 -6.42
C VAL A 476 -13.51 24.38 -6.12
N PRO A 477 -13.43 24.99 -4.93
CA PRO A 477 -14.21 26.20 -4.63
C PRO A 477 -13.82 27.42 -5.47
N MET A 478 -12.68 27.40 -6.13
CA MET A 478 -12.22 28.53 -6.96
C MET A 478 -12.96 28.65 -8.29
N LYS A 479 -13.40 27.52 -8.86
CA LYS A 479 -14.16 27.45 -10.14
C LYS A 479 -13.49 28.16 -11.33
N LYS A 480 -12.20 28.43 -11.26
CA LYS A 480 -11.45 29.21 -12.25
C LYS A 480 -10.65 28.34 -13.21
N TYR A 481 -10.26 27.15 -12.75
CA TYR A 481 -9.39 26.24 -13.47
C TYR A 481 -10.00 24.84 -13.55
N ASN A 482 -9.85 24.17 -14.67
CA ASN A 482 -9.94 22.73 -14.70
C ASN A 482 -8.73 22.13 -13.97
N VAL A 483 -8.86 20.93 -13.43
CA VAL A 483 -7.77 20.23 -12.75
C VAL A 483 -7.59 18.85 -13.37
N VAL A 484 -6.38 18.46 -13.65
CA VAL A 484 -5.99 17.09 -14.03
C VAL A 484 -4.73 16.70 -13.27
N SER A 485 -4.44 15.41 -13.25
CA SER A 485 -3.22 14.92 -12.61
C SER A 485 -2.44 13.95 -13.48
N ALA A 486 -1.16 13.78 -13.15
CA ALA A 486 -0.25 12.86 -13.81
C ALA A 486 0.73 12.25 -12.79
N SER A 487 1.26 11.07 -13.07
CA SER A 487 2.42 10.55 -12.37
C SER A 487 3.68 11.36 -12.73
N SER A 488 4.61 11.51 -11.79
CA SER A 488 5.91 12.14 -12.07
C SER A 488 6.66 11.41 -13.20
N HIS A 489 6.57 10.08 -13.22
CA HIS A 489 7.19 9.28 -14.28
C HIS A 489 6.62 9.58 -15.68
N ALA A 490 5.33 9.90 -15.80
CA ALA A 490 4.76 10.32 -17.08
C ALA A 490 5.33 11.67 -17.56
N VAL A 491 5.56 12.59 -16.61
CA VAL A 491 6.20 13.90 -16.87
C VAL A 491 7.67 13.72 -17.27
N GLU A 492 8.43 12.97 -16.50
CA GLU A 492 9.85 12.66 -16.74
C GLU A 492 10.08 11.96 -18.08
N ASN A 493 9.15 11.11 -18.51
CA ASN A 493 9.18 10.39 -19.79
C ASN A 493 8.62 11.21 -20.97
N GLY A 494 8.35 12.51 -20.78
CA GLY A 494 7.88 13.41 -21.83
C GLY A 494 6.46 13.09 -22.36
N ARG A 495 5.63 12.38 -21.57
CA ARG A 495 4.23 12.09 -21.93
C ARG A 495 3.31 13.27 -21.71
N VAL A 496 3.72 14.22 -20.86
CA VAL A 496 2.96 15.39 -20.46
C VAL A 496 3.78 16.64 -20.73
N ASN A 497 3.22 17.59 -21.47
CA ASN A 497 3.84 18.87 -21.74
C ASN A 497 3.38 19.90 -20.70
N LEU A 498 4.27 20.31 -19.80
CA LEU A 498 3.93 21.23 -18.69
C LEU A 498 3.48 22.61 -19.17
N SER A 499 3.91 23.07 -20.35
CA SER A 499 3.56 24.41 -20.89
C SER A 499 2.07 24.57 -21.26
N GLU A 500 1.31 23.46 -21.28
CA GLU A 500 -0.14 23.49 -21.54
C GLU A 500 -0.96 23.89 -20.30
N TYR A 501 -0.31 24.03 -19.13
CA TYR A 501 -0.99 24.26 -17.85
C TYR A 501 -0.68 25.65 -17.28
N ALA A 502 -1.65 26.22 -16.55
CA ALA A 502 -1.49 27.53 -15.90
C ALA A 502 -0.42 27.50 -14.80
N CYS A 503 -0.33 26.40 -14.08
CA CYS A 503 0.74 26.08 -13.14
C CYS A 503 0.80 24.56 -12.90
N VAL A 504 1.90 24.13 -12.29
CA VAL A 504 2.13 22.75 -11.84
C VAL A 504 2.13 22.71 -10.32
N ASP A 505 1.35 21.81 -9.74
CA ASP A 505 1.31 21.49 -8.31
C ASP A 505 1.98 20.14 -8.11
N LEU A 506 3.20 20.11 -7.54
CA LEU A 506 4.03 18.93 -7.39
C LEU A 506 3.96 18.40 -5.95
N ILE A 507 3.36 17.23 -5.81
CA ILE A 507 3.26 16.47 -4.55
C ILE A 507 4.54 15.67 -4.36
N LEU A 508 5.30 15.95 -3.32
CA LEU A 508 6.51 15.21 -2.97
C LEU A 508 6.38 14.43 -1.65
N GLY A 509 5.37 14.73 -0.83
CA GLY A 509 5.11 14.00 0.40
C GLY A 509 6.36 13.79 1.27
N ASN A 510 6.60 12.53 1.62
CA ASN A 510 7.84 12.08 2.29
C ASN A 510 8.84 11.46 1.30
N GLN A 511 8.84 11.89 0.04
CA GLN A 511 9.79 11.45 -0.98
C GLN A 511 11.21 11.87 -0.60
N LYS A 512 12.13 10.92 -0.53
CA LYS A 512 13.57 11.16 -0.33
C LYS A 512 14.40 9.96 -0.70
N TYR A 513 15.67 10.15 -0.99
CA TYR A 513 16.63 9.08 -1.16
C TYR A 513 16.79 8.25 0.12
N THR A 514 16.83 6.94 -0.02
CA THR A 514 17.08 5.99 1.05
C THR A 514 18.07 4.95 0.52
N SER A 515 19.29 4.94 1.05
CA SER A 515 20.39 4.08 0.58
C SER A 515 20.12 2.57 0.69
N THR A 516 19.15 2.18 1.49
CA THR A 516 18.74 0.79 1.71
C THR A 516 17.47 0.40 0.94
N ALA A 517 16.81 1.35 0.29
CA ALA A 517 15.65 1.07 -0.54
C ALA A 517 16.05 0.35 -1.83
N THR A 518 15.13 -0.43 -2.36
CA THR A 518 15.31 -1.16 -3.62
C THR A 518 15.09 -0.31 -4.86
N GLU A 519 14.54 0.89 -4.69
CA GLU A 519 14.31 1.88 -5.75
C GLU A 519 14.89 3.23 -5.35
N ASP A 520 15.20 4.07 -6.35
CA ASP A 520 15.66 5.44 -6.12
C ASP A 520 14.47 6.37 -5.92
N TYR A 521 14.28 6.80 -4.69
CA TYR A 521 13.19 7.69 -4.28
C TYR A 521 13.62 9.15 -4.15
N LYS A 522 14.65 9.59 -4.84
CA LYS A 522 15.13 10.99 -4.80
C LYS A 522 13.95 11.97 -4.90
N THR A 523 13.92 12.99 -4.04
CA THR A 523 12.84 13.99 -4.00
C THR A 523 12.64 14.65 -5.35
N PHE A 524 13.72 15.08 -6.00
CA PHE A 524 13.73 15.48 -7.40
C PHE A 524 14.73 14.60 -8.13
N SER A 525 14.25 13.69 -8.96
CA SER A 525 15.13 12.94 -9.86
C SER A 525 15.89 13.89 -10.79
N TYR A 526 16.98 13.44 -11.36
CA TYR A 526 17.72 14.23 -12.34
C TYR A 526 16.84 14.67 -13.54
N LEU A 527 15.95 13.79 -13.99
CA LEU A 527 15.02 14.09 -15.09
C LEU A 527 13.99 15.13 -14.67
N MET A 528 13.41 15.00 -13.49
CA MET A 528 12.45 15.98 -12.96
C MET A 528 13.08 17.35 -12.78
N GLN A 529 14.31 17.44 -12.24
CA GLN A 529 15.05 18.70 -12.14
C GLN A 529 15.16 19.37 -13.50
N LYS A 530 15.57 18.63 -14.54
CA LYS A 530 15.73 19.16 -15.88
C LYS A 530 14.41 19.64 -16.49
N VAL A 531 13.34 18.85 -16.34
CA VAL A 531 12.00 19.24 -16.82
C VAL A 531 11.50 20.51 -16.15
N LEU A 532 11.73 20.67 -14.84
CA LEU A 532 11.32 21.87 -14.10
C LEU A 532 12.21 23.08 -14.41
N GLU A 533 13.53 22.92 -14.63
CA GLU A 533 14.42 23.96 -15.10
C GLU A 533 13.93 24.53 -16.44
N ASP A 534 13.65 23.66 -17.41
CA ASP A 534 13.15 24.06 -18.73
C ASP A 534 11.77 24.74 -18.63
N TYR A 535 10.89 24.23 -17.79
CA TYR A 535 9.55 24.78 -17.58
C TYR A 535 9.57 26.18 -16.97
N VAL A 536 10.37 26.40 -15.92
CA VAL A 536 10.55 27.71 -15.29
C VAL A 536 11.21 28.71 -16.23
N ALA A 537 12.23 28.28 -16.99
CA ALA A 537 12.87 29.12 -18.02
C ALA A 537 11.90 29.56 -19.13
N ALA A 538 10.87 28.76 -19.40
CA ALA A 538 9.77 29.09 -20.31
C ALA A 538 8.65 29.93 -19.66
N GLY A 539 8.79 30.37 -18.43
CA GLY A 539 7.79 31.16 -17.69
C GLY A 539 6.76 30.34 -16.92
N GLY A 540 7.02 29.08 -16.66
CA GLY A 540 6.12 28.19 -15.94
C GLY A 540 6.07 28.45 -14.44
N ASN A 541 4.90 28.34 -13.83
CA ASN A 541 4.64 28.55 -12.41
C ASN A 541 4.58 27.23 -11.64
N ILE A 542 5.24 27.14 -10.48
CA ILE A 542 5.35 25.92 -9.68
C ILE A 542 4.87 26.13 -8.26
N LEU A 543 4.04 25.20 -7.77
CA LEU A 543 3.86 24.89 -6.36
C LEU A 543 4.52 23.53 -6.10
N ALA A 544 5.42 23.43 -5.14
CA ALA A 544 6.00 22.16 -4.70
C ALA A 544 5.89 22.03 -3.18
N SER A 545 5.52 20.84 -2.69
CA SER A 545 5.37 20.57 -1.26
C SER A 545 5.92 19.20 -0.86
N GLY A 546 6.72 19.15 0.20
CA GLY A 546 7.29 17.90 0.69
C GLY A 546 8.21 18.07 1.89
N SER A 547 8.28 17.03 2.71
CA SER A 547 9.07 16.99 3.96
C SER A 547 10.57 17.16 3.74
N TYR A 548 11.09 16.69 2.61
CA TYR A 548 12.52 16.63 2.29
C TYR A 548 12.89 17.44 1.06
N ILE A 549 12.08 18.47 0.74
CA ILE A 549 12.18 19.26 -0.49
C ILE A 549 13.57 19.88 -0.71
N ALA A 550 14.30 20.17 0.37
CA ALA A 550 15.64 20.72 0.30
C ALA A 550 16.71 19.80 0.88
N SER A 551 16.43 19.10 1.99
CA SER A 551 17.42 18.28 2.69
C SER A 551 17.88 17.05 1.91
N ASP A 552 17.11 16.58 0.97
CA ASP A 552 17.52 15.49 0.07
C ASP A 552 18.40 15.96 -1.11
N MET A 553 18.55 17.27 -1.30
CA MET A 553 19.26 17.89 -2.42
C MET A 553 20.69 18.30 -2.01
N GLN A 554 21.67 17.35 -2.09
CA GLN A 554 22.96 17.48 -1.43
C GLN A 554 24.11 17.94 -2.35
N SER A 555 24.08 17.58 -3.64
CA SER A 555 25.13 17.94 -4.59
C SER A 555 25.07 19.42 -4.98
N ASP A 556 26.20 19.98 -5.46
CA ASP A 556 26.27 21.38 -5.91
C ASP A 556 25.27 21.69 -7.04
N ARG A 557 25.03 20.73 -7.95
CA ARG A 557 24.01 20.85 -8.99
C ARG A 557 22.62 20.95 -8.38
N GLU A 558 22.29 20.10 -7.42
CA GLU A 558 21.00 20.08 -6.76
C GLU A 558 20.77 21.35 -5.93
N LYS A 559 21.79 21.85 -5.25
CA LYS A 559 21.72 23.14 -4.54
C LYS A 559 21.52 24.31 -5.52
N THR A 560 22.13 24.24 -6.71
CA THR A 560 21.91 25.20 -7.79
C THR A 560 20.46 25.15 -8.29
N PHE A 561 19.90 23.95 -8.47
CA PHE A 561 18.48 23.77 -8.78
C PHE A 561 17.57 24.38 -7.71
N LEU A 562 17.82 24.13 -6.43
CA LEU A 562 17.04 24.74 -5.33
C LEU A 562 17.04 26.25 -5.39
N ARG A 563 18.21 26.88 -5.63
CA ARG A 563 18.34 28.34 -5.72
C ARG A 563 17.67 28.94 -6.94
N ASN A 564 17.83 28.30 -8.11
CA ASN A 564 17.38 28.86 -9.37
C ASN A 564 15.92 28.56 -9.72
N VAL A 565 15.38 27.44 -9.23
CA VAL A 565 14.01 26.99 -9.55
C VAL A 565 13.06 27.20 -8.38
N LEU A 566 13.46 26.84 -7.16
CA LEU A 566 12.62 26.92 -5.98
C LEU A 566 12.94 28.13 -5.09
N HIS A 567 13.99 28.86 -5.40
CA HIS A 567 14.47 30.05 -4.68
C HIS A 567 14.74 29.80 -3.18
N ILE A 568 15.20 28.58 -2.86
CA ILE A 568 15.68 28.17 -1.54
C ILE A 568 17.20 28.36 -1.51
N ASP A 569 17.70 29.22 -0.59
CA ASP A 569 19.13 29.48 -0.42
C ASP A 569 19.78 28.51 0.56
N ASP A 570 19.09 28.23 1.67
CA ASP A 570 19.57 27.35 2.74
C ASP A 570 18.39 26.60 3.37
N TYR A 571 18.68 25.54 4.13
CA TYR A 571 17.67 24.74 4.80
C TYR A 571 18.18 24.15 6.12
N ALA A 572 17.22 23.76 6.99
CA ALA A 572 17.46 22.92 8.16
C ALA A 572 16.36 21.88 8.26
N GLU A 573 16.66 20.75 8.90
CA GLU A 573 15.63 19.77 9.27
C GLU A 573 15.04 20.13 10.64
N ASP A 574 13.74 19.90 10.80
CA ASP A 574 13.02 20.07 12.05
C ASP A 574 11.96 18.97 12.21
N THR A 575 11.33 18.89 13.36
CA THR A 575 10.18 18.01 13.58
C THR A 575 8.91 18.66 13.03
N GLY A 576 7.94 17.82 12.63
CA GLY A 576 6.61 18.28 12.26
C GLY A 576 5.96 19.10 13.38
N GLN A 577 5.28 20.18 13.03
CA GLN A 577 4.67 21.10 13.99
C GLN A 577 3.61 21.99 13.31
N SER A 578 2.81 22.70 14.11
CA SER A 578 1.80 23.66 13.61
C SER A 578 2.43 24.75 12.75
N VAL A 579 1.66 25.23 11.79
CA VAL A 579 2.08 26.24 10.80
C VAL A 579 1.11 27.42 10.81
N SER A 580 1.60 28.63 10.57
CA SER A 580 0.80 29.83 10.43
C SER A 580 1.24 30.68 9.24
N GLY A 581 0.30 31.45 8.68
CA GLY A 581 0.53 32.38 7.57
C GLY A 581 -0.74 32.59 6.75
N MET A 582 -0.73 33.56 5.87
CA MET A 582 -1.84 33.89 4.97
C MET A 582 -3.19 34.02 5.70
N GLY A 583 -3.17 34.55 6.94
CA GLY A 583 -4.36 34.79 7.76
C GLY A 583 -4.96 33.56 8.44
N THR A 584 -4.25 32.43 8.48
CA THR A 584 -4.70 31.20 9.16
C THR A 584 -3.57 30.52 9.92
N ALA A 585 -3.94 29.71 10.93
CA ALA A 585 -3.04 28.78 11.59
C ALA A 585 -3.66 27.37 11.52
N PHE A 586 -2.83 26.35 11.41
CA PHE A 586 -3.27 24.97 11.24
C PHE A 586 -2.22 23.97 11.70
N ASP A 587 -2.69 22.77 12.02
CA ASP A 587 -1.86 21.62 12.36
C ASP A 587 -1.64 20.73 11.13
N ILE A 588 -0.53 19.99 11.15
CA ILE A 588 -0.24 18.94 10.19
C ILE A 588 -0.23 17.58 10.90
N TYR A 589 -0.39 16.50 10.14
CA TYR A 589 -0.14 15.14 10.63
C TYR A 589 1.36 14.96 10.86
N ASP A 590 1.82 15.16 12.08
CA ASP A 590 3.23 15.17 12.49
C ASP A 590 3.67 13.90 13.23
N SER A 591 2.75 13.01 13.54
CA SER A 591 2.99 11.78 14.29
C SER A 591 2.21 10.60 13.68
N LEU A 592 2.74 9.38 13.81
CA LEU A 592 2.13 8.15 13.29
C LEU A 592 0.69 7.99 13.78
N ASN A 593 -0.24 7.80 12.84
CA ASN A 593 -1.67 7.70 13.09
C ASN A 593 -2.36 6.82 12.04
N ASP A 594 -3.65 6.56 12.22
CA ASP A 594 -4.48 5.68 11.40
C ASP A 594 -5.25 6.39 10.26
N ARG A 595 -5.06 7.69 10.07
CA ARG A 595 -5.82 8.52 9.12
C ARG A 595 -5.04 8.92 7.89
N HIS A 596 -3.80 9.35 8.12
CA HIS A 596 -2.92 9.91 7.10
C HIS A 596 -1.47 9.57 7.42
N TYR A 597 -0.60 9.47 6.43
CA TYR A 597 0.81 9.38 6.72
C TYR A 597 1.29 10.64 7.45
N ALA A 598 2.34 10.50 8.24
CA ALA A 598 2.84 11.58 9.06
C ALA A 598 4.09 12.25 8.46
N ALA A 599 4.11 13.57 8.45
CA ALA A 599 5.30 14.38 8.20
C ALA A 599 6.06 14.59 9.54
N THR A 600 6.65 13.50 10.06
CA THR A 600 7.39 13.54 11.34
C THR A 600 8.64 14.42 11.28
N ARG A 601 9.17 14.62 10.08
CA ARG A 601 10.24 15.56 9.75
C ARG A 601 9.76 16.54 8.70
N VAL A 602 10.29 17.76 8.75
CA VAL A 602 9.98 18.86 7.84
C VAL A 602 11.25 19.63 7.53
N ASN A 603 11.27 20.38 6.42
CA ASN A 603 12.34 21.30 6.12
C ASN A 603 11.97 22.73 6.54
N VAL A 604 12.84 23.37 7.29
CA VAL A 604 12.90 24.82 7.38
C VAL A 604 13.61 25.30 6.11
N VAL A 605 12.99 26.18 5.35
CA VAL A 605 13.50 26.66 4.06
C VAL A 605 13.80 28.15 4.11
N THR A 606 15.04 28.54 3.82
CA THR A 606 15.47 29.94 3.82
C THR A 606 15.36 30.51 2.41
N PRO A 607 14.64 31.62 2.19
CA PRO A 607 14.51 32.20 0.85
C PRO A 607 15.82 32.83 0.36
N THR A 608 16.03 32.81 -0.97
CA THR A 608 17.05 33.66 -1.62
C THR A 608 16.73 35.15 -1.43
N PRO A 609 17.67 36.10 -1.67
CA PRO A 609 17.41 37.52 -1.50
C PRO A 609 16.25 38.10 -2.31
N GLN A 610 15.84 37.41 -3.41
CA GLN A 610 14.73 37.84 -4.29
C GLN A 610 13.40 37.17 -3.91
N ALA A 611 13.39 36.25 -2.95
CA ALA A 611 12.24 35.51 -2.48
C ALA A 611 11.87 35.90 -1.04
N PHE A 612 10.75 35.43 -0.56
CA PHE A 612 10.26 35.75 0.78
C PHE A 612 9.50 34.58 1.42
N CYS A 613 9.39 34.63 2.75
CA CYS A 613 8.64 33.65 3.54
C CYS A 613 7.15 33.97 3.52
N THR A 614 6.28 32.96 3.28
CA THR A 614 4.81 33.11 3.29
C THR A 614 4.13 32.35 4.42
N LEU A 615 4.75 31.26 4.90
CA LEU A 615 4.28 30.45 6.03
C LEU A 615 5.42 30.24 7.02
N THR A 616 5.08 30.21 8.31
CA THR A 616 6.03 29.99 9.40
C THR A 616 5.58 28.86 10.30
N TYR A 617 6.53 28.05 10.76
CA TYR A 617 6.31 27.06 11.81
C TYR A 617 6.05 27.74 13.17
N ALA A 618 5.50 26.99 14.13
CA ALA A 618 5.21 27.48 15.47
C ALA A 618 6.44 28.08 16.19
N ASN A 619 7.64 27.61 15.87
CA ASN A 619 8.91 28.14 16.38
C ASN A 619 9.41 29.41 15.65
N GLY A 620 8.62 29.96 14.74
CA GLY A 620 8.92 31.19 13.99
C GLY A 620 9.83 31.01 12.77
N LYS A 621 10.29 29.77 12.48
CA LYS A 621 11.13 29.47 11.30
C LYS A 621 10.28 29.39 10.02
N SER A 622 10.92 29.67 8.87
CA SER A 622 10.24 29.66 7.56
C SER A 622 9.82 28.25 7.13
N ALA A 623 8.54 28.10 6.81
CA ALA A 623 7.92 26.86 6.34
C ALA A 623 7.63 26.84 4.83
N CYS A 624 7.61 28.01 4.18
CA CYS A 624 7.34 28.14 2.76
C CYS A 624 8.03 29.37 2.17
N VAL A 625 8.72 29.18 1.05
CA VAL A 625 9.37 30.22 0.24
C VAL A 625 8.48 30.54 -0.96
N ALA A 626 8.30 31.84 -1.22
CA ALA A 626 7.63 32.36 -2.41
C ALA A 626 8.56 33.24 -3.21
N TYR A 627 8.55 33.09 -4.53
CA TYR A 627 9.24 33.95 -5.49
C TYR A 627 8.25 34.58 -6.45
N ASN A 628 8.30 35.93 -6.58
CA ASN A 628 7.43 36.71 -7.45
C ASN A 628 8.25 37.35 -8.57
N GLY A 629 8.64 36.56 -9.57
CA GLY A 629 9.37 37.03 -10.72
C GLY A 629 8.47 37.61 -11.82
N THR A 630 9.07 38.29 -12.79
CA THR A 630 8.34 38.85 -13.95
C THR A 630 7.97 37.76 -14.98
N ALA A 631 8.75 36.71 -15.10
CA ALA A 631 8.53 35.63 -16.05
C ALA A 631 7.76 34.45 -15.44
N ASN A 632 8.06 34.12 -14.19
CA ASN A 632 7.49 32.99 -13.48
C ASN A 632 7.35 33.27 -11.99
N ARG A 633 6.52 32.46 -11.32
CA ARG A 633 6.36 32.49 -9.85
C ARG A 633 6.48 31.08 -9.29
N THR A 634 7.06 30.98 -8.08
CA THR A 634 7.21 29.68 -7.44
C THR A 634 6.82 29.74 -5.97
N LEU A 635 6.33 28.62 -5.48
CA LEU A 635 6.04 28.34 -4.06
C LEU A 635 6.68 27.01 -3.70
N ALA A 636 7.48 26.99 -2.64
CA ALA A 636 8.16 25.80 -2.15
C ALA A 636 7.88 25.62 -0.66
N MET A 637 7.12 24.57 -0.30
CA MET A 637 6.74 24.25 1.07
C MET A 637 7.67 23.17 1.64
N GLY A 638 8.22 23.44 2.82
CA GLY A 638 9.09 22.49 3.55
C GLY A 638 8.32 21.36 4.25
N PHE A 639 7.04 21.20 4.00
CA PHE A 639 6.17 20.13 4.49
C PHE A 639 5.12 19.78 3.42
N PRO A 640 4.54 18.56 3.43
CA PRO A 640 3.50 18.17 2.48
C PRO A 640 2.19 18.93 2.69
N PHE A 641 1.63 19.48 1.63
CA PHE A 641 0.35 20.20 1.68
C PHE A 641 -0.81 19.32 2.15
N GLU A 642 -0.86 18.10 1.68
CA GLU A 642 -1.88 17.09 2.02
C GLU A 642 -1.85 16.70 3.52
N CYS A 643 -0.71 16.89 4.20
CA CYS A 643 -0.63 16.69 5.65
C CYS A 643 -1.34 17.76 6.49
N ILE A 644 -1.81 18.86 5.91
CA ILE A 644 -2.64 19.84 6.62
C ILE A 644 -3.92 19.16 7.10
N THR A 645 -4.17 19.11 8.41
CA THR A 645 -5.27 18.32 8.99
C THR A 645 -6.65 18.89 8.67
N SER A 646 -6.76 20.20 8.51
CA SER A 646 -8.01 20.92 8.28
C SER A 646 -8.30 21.14 6.79
N ALA A 647 -9.37 20.52 6.26
CA ALA A 647 -9.83 20.78 4.90
C ALA A 647 -10.17 22.28 4.64
N LYS A 648 -10.61 23.02 5.67
CA LYS A 648 -10.82 24.47 5.59
C LYS A 648 -9.50 25.19 5.37
N ALA A 649 -8.47 24.83 6.13
CA ALA A 649 -7.14 25.43 6.00
C ALA A 649 -6.54 25.09 4.62
N ARG A 650 -6.62 23.82 4.16
CA ARG A 650 -6.19 23.44 2.80
C ARG A 650 -6.83 24.33 1.73
N ARG A 651 -8.15 24.54 1.77
CA ARG A 651 -8.84 25.42 0.80
C ARG A 651 -8.37 26.89 0.88
N MET A 652 -8.14 27.42 2.09
CA MET A 652 -7.68 28.79 2.25
C MET A 652 -6.25 28.98 1.72
N ILE A 653 -5.35 28.11 2.06
CA ILE A 653 -3.94 28.14 1.62
C ILE A 653 -3.85 27.96 0.11
N MET A 654 -4.52 26.93 -0.44
CA MET A 654 -4.52 26.67 -1.89
C MET A 654 -5.08 27.85 -2.68
N ARG A 655 -6.16 28.47 -2.21
CA ARG A 655 -6.71 29.67 -2.83
C ARG A 655 -5.67 30.80 -2.90
N GLY A 656 -5.00 31.08 -1.78
CA GLY A 656 -3.96 32.10 -1.72
C GLY A 656 -2.79 31.79 -2.66
N PHE A 657 -2.35 30.55 -2.71
CA PHE A 657 -1.26 30.09 -3.57
C PHE A 657 -1.61 30.23 -5.05
N LEU A 658 -2.78 29.76 -5.46
CA LEU A 658 -3.18 29.84 -6.87
C LEU A 658 -3.46 31.28 -7.32
N THR A 659 -3.95 32.16 -6.42
CA THR A 659 -4.05 33.58 -6.70
C THR A 659 -2.65 34.18 -6.91
N PHE A 660 -1.71 33.89 -6.01
CA PHE A 660 -0.33 34.38 -6.15
C PHE A 660 0.35 33.87 -7.43
N LEU A 661 0.20 32.59 -7.77
CA LEU A 661 0.88 31.99 -8.93
C LEU A 661 0.31 32.48 -10.29
N ASN A 662 -0.98 32.85 -10.36
CA ASN A 662 -1.66 33.04 -11.64
C ASN A 662 -2.25 34.45 -11.82
N GLU A 663 -2.18 35.34 -10.85
CA GLU A 663 -2.64 36.72 -10.88
C GLU A 663 -1.51 37.73 -10.64
#